data_04770ef60fd09df6c853ba9a5073cf7c
#
_entry.id   04770ef60fd09df6c853ba9a5073cf7c
#
_cell.length_a   1.000
_cell.length_b   1.000
_cell.length_c   1.000
_cell.angle_alpha   90.00
_cell.angle_beta   90.00
_cell.angle_gamma   90.00
#
_symmetry.space_group_name_H-M   'P 1'
#
loop_
_entity.id
_entity.type
_entity.pdbx_description
1 polymer ?
#
loop_
_entity_poly.entity_id
_entity_poly.type
_entity_poly.pdbx_seq_one_letter_code
_entity_poly.pdbx_strand_id
1 'polypeptide(L)'
;MEKIFLFCACALLFAQISNAAEDAKAVLQADPASGLWKKADIGIIKVQKGTALWFGIPESECPAGKFGRAVVGKDGNLVFEKRPDVPLRFLGFNCLTHGIFVKGDLEKTRRRIKEKVEMIRAQGYNAVTYWPGTFSRKKGAENVLLEYEDATDYLLAELKKNGIYIQFRLAHPNMGQPEYSWETRDDAKFRCIMLEPKMLEIWRKFATRHLTRINPYTGTCLAEDPMVISVNFFGEMNSGYERLMSQVPYLAPLAEREWRKWLADKYGTIEKLNDAWKLPKPLQSFGDVSMKHYMKRKRPVADWFLFISWKHTQFNKFCRKVIADANYKGLVFEGDGSLHMTDSLARAQDSDICALDRYYCHPRGGFGTVGCKVFQTSAIGDAAAYWRSTASVKINNRPMIIMEYNHCHWNKYKHESGLLFPAYSALQGYAQLFVHNTAVAYGVGRLGAFSVSSSPVMRANEVLSAFLFLRGDVARSPHRVDLVFPKEYMEKSTESWLAASGEQTKIALMTGFATAFPDYPRPDALKNVSPKPADISVVPEGGEEIIAEGWFNETKMEKALKFDLQEFVEKMKTKNVLPRENRSNPKEGVFESDTSQILMKTKEKFLSVTTPRTVGAAMKAGGRADLGAMRVESTDVDSVVALCSVDGKPLEQSSRMLLIFSTDNANTGEMFTPDGITLLKAGTLPILMRVGKLSIELSLAGGKDFEIYPLHSNGARRAPLKMRKNGNKWSANIDTSLLPDGVTPFFEIAAK
;
A
#
# COMPACT_ATOMS: atom_id res chain seq x y z
N MET A 1 18.93 -45.23 -12.56
CA MET A 1 18.88 -45.33 -11.08
C MET A 1 18.70 -44.00 -10.39
N GLU A 2 19.17 -42.89 -10.95
CA GLU A 2 19.00 -41.55 -10.32
C GLU A 2 17.56 -41.02 -10.27
N LYS A 3 16.69 -41.38 -11.20
CA LYS A 3 15.29 -40.90 -11.21
C LYS A 3 14.41 -41.61 -10.17
N ILE A 4 14.82 -42.77 -9.65
CA ILE A 4 14.09 -43.50 -8.59
C ILE A 4 14.45 -42.92 -7.22
N PHE A 5 15.67 -42.40 -7.03
CA PHE A 5 16.09 -41.77 -5.78
C PHE A 5 15.41 -40.41 -5.53
N LEU A 6 15.11 -39.63 -6.58
CA LEU A 6 14.42 -38.33 -6.44
C LEU A 6 12.94 -38.54 -6.06
N PHE A 7 12.29 -39.60 -6.56
CA PHE A 7 10.89 -39.87 -6.23
C PHE A 7 10.72 -40.41 -4.79
N CYS A 8 11.67 -41.21 -4.31
CA CYS A 8 11.70 -41.66 -2.92
C CYS A 8 12.04 -40.52 -1.93
N ALA A 9 12.91 -39.56 -2.29
CA ALA A 9 13.22 -38.42 -1.46
C ALA A 9 12.02 -37.47 -1.32
N CYS A 10 11.27 -37.24 -2.39
CA CYS A 10 10.04 -36.44 -2.32
C CYS A 10 8.93 -37.18 -1.55
N ALA A 11 8.78 -38.47 -1.68
CA ALA A 11 7.80 -39.26 -0.92
C ALA A 11 8.14 -39.33 0.58
N LEU A 12 9.42 -39.42 0.94
CA LEU A 12 9.88 -39.33 2.34
C LEU A 12 9.74 -37.93 2.93
N LEU A 13 9.92 -36.87 2.13
CA LEU A 13 9.65 -35.47 2.57
C LEU A 13 8.15 -35.26 2.78
N PHE A 14 7.29 -35.81 1.91
CA PHE A 14 5.84 -35.75 2.09
C PHE A 14 5.36 -36.58 3.28
N ALA A 15 5.96 -37.74 3.55
CA ALA A 15 5.67 -38.56 4.71
C ALA A 15 6.17 -37.93 6.01
N GLN A 16 7.31 -37.23 6.00
CA GLN A 16 7.78 -36.47 7.16
C GLN A 16 6.93 -35.22 7.43
N ILE A 17 6.38 -34.57 6.40
CA ILE A 17 5.44 -33.47 6.55
C ILE A 17 4.09 -33.95 7.07
N SER A 18 3.61 -35.13 6.67
CA SER A 18 2.38 -35.74 7.21
C SER A 18 2.55 -36.20 8.66
N ASN A 19 3.69 -36.79 9.04
CA ASN A 19 3.94 -37.21 10.43
C ASN A 19 4.23 -36.03 11.37
N ALA A 20 4.80 -34.90 10.89
CA ALA A 20 4.92 -33.67 11.70
C ALA A 20 3.55 -33.00 11.96
N ALA A 21 2.52 -33.34 11.19
CA ALA A 21 1.15 -32.86 11.42
C ALA A 21 0.40 -33.66 12.51
N GLU A 22 0.83 -34.85 12.86
CA GLU A 22 0.18 -35.69 13.88
C GLU A 22 0.64 -35.38 15.32
N ASP A 23 1.80 -34.74 15.52
CA ASP A 23 2.30 -34.40 16.86
C ASP A 23 1.92 -32.96 17.33
N ALA A 24 1.13 -32.20 16.58
CA ALA A 24 0.70 -30.86 16.95
C ALA A 24 -0.46 -30.91 17.96
N LYS A 25 -0.16 -30.96 19.25
CA LYS A 25 -1.13 -31.06 20.37
C LYS A 25 -2.07 -29.89 20.58
N ALA A 26 -2.09 -28.84 19.76
CA ALA A 26 -3.08 -27.78 19.81
C ALA A 26 -3.21 -27.07 18.46
N VAL A 27 -4.25 -27.33 17.71
CA VAL A 27 -4.55 -26.64 16.46
C VAL A 27 -5.49 -25.48 16.75
N LEU A 28 -5.16 -24.26 16.28
CA LEU A 28 -6.10 -23.15 16.28
C LEU A 28 -7.09 -23.34 15.15
N GLN A 29 -8.39 -23.41 15.47
CA GLN A 29 -9.44 -23.60 14.49
C GLN A 29 -10.52 -22.53 14.60
N ALA A 30 -10.94 -21.99 13.46
CA ALA A 30 -12.13 -21.16 13.37
C ALA A 30 -13.38 -22.07 13.27
N ASP A 31 -13.97 -22.37 14.44
CA ASP A 31 -15.10 -23.28 14.58
C ASP A 31 -16.33 -22.52 15.13
N PRO A 32 -17.48 -22.53 14.41
CA PRO A 32 -18.74 -21.98 14.92
C PRO A 32 -19.21 -22.62 16.22
N ALA A 33 -18.93 -23.93 16.43
CA ALA A 33 -19.32 -24.65 17.64
C ALA A 33 -18.62 -24.14 18.90
N SER A 34 -17.49 -23.45 18.78
CA SER A 34 -16.78 -22.82 19.91
C SER A 34 -17.55 -21.67 20.57
N GLY A 35 -18.61 -21.16 19.93
CA GLY A 35 -19.30 -19.93 20.36
C GLY A 35 -18.52 -18.64 20.16
N LEU A 36 -17.24 -18.73 19.77
CA LEU A 36 -16.36 -17.59 19.55
C LEU A 36 -16.46 -17.01 18.14
N TRP A 37 -16.98 -17.79 17.20
CA TRP A 37 -17.12 -17.45 15.80
C TRP A 37 -18.54 -17.65 15.34
N LYS A 38 -19.08 -16.69 14.60
CA LYS A 38 -20.39 -16.78 13.97
C LYS A 38 -20.29 -16.36 12.51
N LYS A 39 -21.25 -16.84 11.68
CA LYS A 39 -21.37 -16.41 10.29
C LYS A 39 -21.37 -14.90 10.19
N ALA A 40 -20.53 -14.36 9.33
CA ALA A 40 -20.51 -12.93 9.03
C ALA A 40 -21.65 -12.56 8.08
N ASP A 41 -22.19 -11.36 8.24
CA ASP A 41 -23.05 -10.74 7.22
C ASP A 41 -22.13 -10.18 6.12
N ILE A 42 -21.87 -10.99 5.15
CA ILE A 42 -21.09 -10.63 3.97
C ILE A 42 -21.71 -11.26 2.73
N GLY A 43 -21.88 -10.47 1.67
CA GLY A 43 -22.47 -10.88 0.41
C GLY A 43 -21.86 -10.11 -0.75
N ILE A 44 -22.53 -10.11 -1.91
CA ILE A 44 -22.23 -9.15 -2.95
C ILE A 44 -22.59 -7.76 -2.41
N ILE A 45 -21.60 -6.88 -2.26
CA ILE A 45 -21.76 -5.59 -1.60
C ILE A 45 -22.33 -4.57 -2.60
N LYS A 46 -23.65 -4.58 -2.78
CA LYS A 46 -24.40 -3.54 -3.52
C LYS A 46 -24.91 -2.52 -2.50
N VAL A 47 -24.08 -1.54 -2.15
CA VAL A 47 -24.42 -0.51 -1.18
C VAL A 47 -25.60 0.30 -1.65
N GLN A 48 -26.64 0.42 -0.82
CA GLN A 48 -27.86 1.18 -1.15
C GLN A 48 -27.62 2.68 -0.98
N LYS A 49 -28.11 3.45 -1.95
CA LYS A 49 -28.03 4.91 -1.93
C LYS A 49 -28.70 5.49 -0.70
N GLY A 50 -28.03 6.45 -0.03
CA GLY A 50 -28.54 7.11 1.16
C GLY A 50 -28.31 6.37 2.47
N THR A 51 -27.76 5.14 2.47
CA THR A 51 -27.35 4.44 3.70
C THR A 51 -26.05 5.02 4.28
N ALA A 52 -25.72 4.67 5.52
CA ALA A 52 -24.50 5.13 6.19
C ALA A 52 -23.20 4.59 5.55
N LEU A 53 -23.29 3.56 4.71
CA LEU A 53 -22.17 2.99 3.96
C LEU A 53 -22.06 3.51 2.52
N TRP A 54 -22.92 4.47 2.12
CA TRP A 54 -22.88 5.08 0.80
C TRP A 54 -21.91 6.26 0.76
N PHE A 55 -20.82 6.11 0.02
CA PHE A 55 -19.79 7.13 -0.23
C PHE A 55 -19.78 7.63 -1.68
N GLY A 56 -20.91 7.54 -2.36
CA GLY A 56 -21.01 7.74 -3.81
C GLY A 56 -20.38 9.04 -4.32
N ILE A 57 -19.69 8.96 -5.44
CA ILE A 57 -19.08 10.11 -6.11
C ILE A 57 -20.21 11.07 -6.58
N PRO A 58 -20.16 12.37 -6.22
CA PRO A 58 -21.15 13.33 -6.65
C PRO A 58 -21.19 13.49 -8.19
N GLU A 59 -22.35 13.77 -8.76
CA GLU A 59 -22.50 14.04 -10.20
C GLU A 59 -21.67 15.26 -10.64
N SER A 60 -21.44 16.21 -9.73
CA SER A 60 -20.57 17.38 -9.97
C SER A 60 -19.11 17.00 -10.26
N GLU A 61 -18.68 15.82 -9.85
CA GLU A 61 -17.33 15.29 -10.09
C GLU A 61 -17.24 14.43 -11.38
N CYS A 62 -18.36 14.16 -12.02
CA CYS A 62 -18.43 13.37 -13.25
C CYS A 62 -18.44 14.26 -14.53
N PRO A 63 -17.89 13.78 -15.65
CA PRO A 63 -17.05 12.59 -15.80
C PRO A 63 -15.62 12.77 -15.24
N ALA A 64 -14.88 11.68 -15.04
CA ALA A 64 -13.46 11.74 -14.73
C ALA A 64 -12.70 12.51 -15.83
N GLY A 65 -11.76 13.38 -15.43
CA GLY A 65 -11.07 14.29 -16.35
C GLY A 65 -11.78 15.63 -16.60
N LYS A 66 -12.96 15.86 -16.03
CA LYS A 66 -13.72 17.14 -16.15
C LYS A 66 -12.89 18.37 -15.76
N PHE A 67 -12.01 18.24 -14.79
CA PHE A 67 -11.17 19.31 -14.27
C PHE A 67 -9.76 19.35 -14.87
N GLY A 68 -9.58 18.72 -16.02
CA GLY A 68 -8.28 18.58 -16.67
C GLY A 68 -7.46 17.43 -16.08
N ARG A 69 -6.17 17.42 -16.40
CA ARG A 69 -5.23 16.40 -15.91
C ARG A 69 -4.88 16.60 -14.45
N ALA A 70 -4.50 15.51 -13.81
CA ALA A 70 -3.76 15.58 -12.56
C ALA A 70 -2.34 16.10 -12.85
N VAL A 71 -1.91 17.11 -12.08
CA VAL A 71 -0.61 17.77 -12.20
C VAL A 71 -0.02 18.02 -10.82
N VAL A 72 1.27 18.31 -10.74
CA VAL A 72 1.89 18.74 -9.49
C VAL A 72 1.69 20.23 -9.32
N GLY A 73 0.98 20.61 -8.26
CA GLY A 73 0.73 22.02 -7.90
C GLY A 73 1.97 22.71 -7.35
N LYS A 74 1.91 24.04 -7.19
CA LYS A 74 3.04 24.88 -6.74
C LYS A 74 3.63 24.46 -5.38
N ASP A 75 2.83 23.86 -4.53
CA ASP A 75 3.21 23.35 -3.19
C ASP A 75 3.64 21.87 -3.17
N GLY A 76 3.77 21.23 -4.35
CA GLY A 76 4.14 19.83 -4.48
C GLY A 76 3.00 18.84 -4.25
N ASN A 77 1.76 19.30 -4.05
CA ASN A 77 0.59 18.42 -3.97
C ASN A 77 0.12 18.01 -5.36
N LEU A 78 -0.57 16.87 -5.43
CA LEU A 78 -1.32 16.48 -6.62
C LEU A 78 -2.61 17.32 -6.67
N VAL A 79 -2.88 17.98 -7.81
CA VAL A 79 -4.04 18.83 -8.04
C VAL A 79 -4.57 18.62 -9.46
N PHE A 80 -5.79 19.07 -9.75
CA PHE A 80 -6.25 19.19 -11.14
C PHE A 80 -5.87 20.56 -11.74
N GLU A 81 -5.58 20.58 -13.05
CA GLU A 81 -5.25 21.81 -13.78
C GLU A 81 -6.26 22.95 -13.54
N LYS A 82 -7.56 22.64 -13.52
CA LYS A 82 -8.64 23.62 -13.33
C LYS A 82 -9.04 23.81 -11.85
N ARG A 83 -8.37 23.12 -10.91
CA ARG A 83 -8.57 23.25 -9.45
C ARG A 83 -7.22 23.21 -8.72
N PRO A 84 -6.31 24.16 -8.99
CA PRO A 84 -4.93 24.14 -8.48
C PRO A 84 -4.81 24.27 -6.97
N ASP A 85 -5.84 24.78 -6.30
CA ASP A 85 -5.85 25.02 -4.85
C ASP A 85 -6.46 23.86 -4.05
N VAL A 86 -6.91 22.79 -4.71
CA VAL A 86 -7.55 21.64 -4.06
C VAL A 86 -6.66 20.42 -4.16
N PRO A 87 -5.96 20.03 -3.09
CA PRO A 87 -5.18 18.78 -3.07
C PRO A 87 -6.06 17.56 -3.32
N LEU A 88 -5.62 16.70 -4.24
CA LEU A 88 -6.34 15.48 -4.60
C LEU A 88 -6.05 14.35 -3.62
N ARG A 89 -7.07 13.52 -3.40
CA ARG A 89 -6.96 12.25 -2.70
C ARG A 89 -7.71 11.17 -3.48
N PHE A 90 -7.01 10.11 -3.81
CA PHE A 90 -7.57 8.95 -4.50
C PHE A 90 -7.61 7.74 -3.57
N LEU A 91 -8.79 7.17 -3.42
CA LEU A 91 -9.00 5.88 -2.74
C LEU A 91 -9.40 4.86 -3.80
N GLY A 92 -8.73 3.72 -3.83
CA GLY A 92 -8.95 2.73 -4.89
C GLY A 92 -8.40 1.35 -4.58
N PHE A 93 -8.34 0.54 -5.62
CA PHE A 93 -7.85 -0.84 -5.51
C PHE A 93 -7.29 -1.37 -6.83
N ASN A 94 -6.58 -2.50 -6.73
CA ASN A 94 -6.00 -3.23 -7.87
C ASN A 94 -6.92 -4.37 -8.33
N CYS A 95 -6.50 -5.10 -9.39
CA CYS A 95 -7.21 -6.26 -9.92
C CYS A 95 -8.65 -5.94 -10.36
N LEU A 96 -8.84 -4.78 -10.99
CA LEU A 96 -10.12 -4.25 -11.46
C LEU A 96 -10.93 -5.26 -12.28
N THR A 97 -10.27 -6.01 -13.14
CA THR A 97 -10.93 -6.88 -14.16
C THR A 97 -11.38 -8.24 -13.63
N HIS A 98 -11.07 -8.56 -12.37
CA HIS A 98 -11.45 -9.84 -11.77
C HIS A 98 -12.98 -10.08 -11.82
N GLY A 99 -13.37 -11.21 -12.43
CA GLY A 99 -14.75 -11.67 -12.48
C GLY A 99 -15.68 -10.95 -13.45
N ILE A 100 -15.19 -9.98 -14.24
CA ILE A 100 -16.01 -9.21 -15.18
C ILE A 100 -16.29 -10.01 -16.45
N PHE A 101 -15.26 -10.60 -17.05
CA PHE A 101 -15.33 -11.20 -18.36
C PHE A 101 -16.05 -12.53 -18.35
N VAL A 102 -17.00 -12.70 -19.30
CA VAL A 102 -17.70 -13.93 -19.58
C VAL A 102 -17.39 -14.33 -21.03
N LYS A 103 -16.59 -15.39 -21.20
CA LYS A 103 -16.16 -15.86 -22.51
C LYS A 103 -17.36 -16.18 -23.40
N GLY A 104 -17.38 -15.61 -24.61
CA GLY A 104 -18.43 -15.85 -25.62
C GLY A 104 -19.77 -15.14 -25.30
N ASP A 105 -19.84 -14.30 -24.27
CA ASP A 105 -21.06 -13.56 -23.92
C ASP A 105 -20.70 -12.08 -23.58
N LEU A 106 -20.59 -11.28 -24.64
CA LEU A 106 -20.22 -9.87 -24.52
C LEU A 106 -21.31 -9.04 -23.81
N GLU A 107 -22.58 -9.35 -24.03
CA GLU A 107 -23.71 -8.64 -23.40
C GLU A 107 -23.71 -8.87 -21.88
N LYS A 108 -23.46 -10.10 -21.43
CA LYS A 108 -23.33 -10.40 -20.01
C LYS A 108 -22.09 -9.74 -19.41
N THR A 109 -21.00 -9.68 -20.18
CA THR A 109 -19.77 -8.97 -19.79
C THR A 109 -20.07 -7.48 -19.58
N ARG A 110 -20.75 -6.82 -20.51
CA ARG A 110 -21.13 -5.40 -20.41
C ARG A 110 -22.06 -5.11 -19.23
N ARG A 111 -23.05 -5.99 -18.96
CA ARG A 111 -23.90 -5.86 -17.76
C ARG A 111 -23.06 -5.93 -16.48
N ARG A 112 -22.15 -6.91 -16.37
CA ARG A 112 -21.24 -7.02 -15.24
C ARG A 112 -20.35 -5.79 -15.07
N ILE A 113 -19.85 -5.22 -16.16
CA ILE A 113 -19.06 -3.99 -16.13
C ILE A 113 -19.86 -2.87 -15.48
N LYS A 114 -21.09 -2.59 -15.97
CA LYS A 114 -21.96 -1.54 -15.40
C LYS A 114 -22.20 -1.76 -13.91
N GLU A 115 -22.65 -2.96 -13.53
CA GLU A 115 -22.91 -3.29 -12.13
C GLU A 115 -21.65 -3.10 -11.26
N LYS A 116 -20.47 -3.52 -11.74
CA LYS A 116 -19.22 -3.37 -10.98
C LYS A 116 -18.83 -1.90 -10.82
N VAL A 117 -18.97 -1.10 -11.86
CA VAL A 117 -18.68 0.35 -11.82
C VAL A 117 -19.64 1.06 -10.85
N GLU A 118 -20.92 0.70 -10.83
CA GLU A 118 -21.87 1.21 -9.84
C GLU A 118 -21.48 0.81 -8.41
N MET A 119 -21.08 -0.44 -8.19
CA MET A 119 -20.59 -0.89 -6.88
C MET A 119 -19.31 -0.17 -6.46
N ILE A 120 -18.37 0.10 -7.37
CA ILE A 120 -17.16 0.87 -7.13
C ILE A 120 -17.52 2.29 -6.66
N ARG A 121 -18.37 2.97 -7.44
CA ARG A 121 -18.85 4.32 -7.14
C ARG A 121 -19.56 4.38 -5.79
N ALA A 122 -20.47 3.44 -5.51
CA ALA A 122 -21.27 3.40 -4.27
C ALA A 122 -20.39 3.22 -3.02
N GLN A 123 -19.28 2.50 -3.13
CA GLN A 123 -18.35 2.24 -2.03
C GLN A 123 -17.32 3.35 -1.83
N GLY A 124 -17.32 4.41 -2.65
CA GLY A 124 -16.48 5.58 -2.51
C GLY A 124 -15.10 5.47 -3.15
N TYR A 125 -14.84 4.45 -3.95
CA TYR A 125 -13.61 4.36 -4.71
C TYR A 125 -13.67 5.30 -5.92
N ASN A 126 -12.83 6.33 -5.92
CA ASN A 126 -12.75 7.34 -6.99
C ASN A 126 -11.62 7.08 -7.99
N ALA A 127 -10.83 6.03 -7.79
CA ALA A 127 -9.81 5.60 -8.73
C ALA A 127 -9.56 4.08 -8.66
N VAL A 128 -8.96 3.53 -9.71
CA VAL A 128 -8.57 2.12 -9.81
C VAL A 128 -7.27 1.97 -10.61
N THR A 129 -6.54 0.87 -10.38
CA THR A 129 -5.40 0.53 -11.23
C THR A 129 -5.88 -0.16 -12.51
N TYR A 130 -5.41 0.31 -13.65
CA TYR A 130 -5.59 -0.35 -14.93
C TYR A 130 -4.25 -0.93 -15.42
N TRP A 131 -4.27 -2.23 -15.71
CA TRP A 131 -3.14 -2.98 -16.28
C TRP A 131 -3.55 -3.56 -17.63
N PRO A 132 -2.97 -3.09 -18.75
CA PRO A 132 -3.24 -3.68 -20.05
C PRO A 132 -2.70 -5.09 -20.14
N GLY A 133 -3.39 -5.98 -20.87
CA GLY A 133 -2.95 -7.35 -21.11
C GLY A 133 -3.20 -8.36 -20.00
N THR A 134 -3.86 -7.98 -18.90
CA THR A 134 -4.22 -8.92 -17.81
C THR A 134 -5.20 -10.02 -18.22
N PHE A 135 -5.81 -9.91 -19.37
CA PHE A 135 -6.80 -10.86 -19.89
C PHE A 135 -6.20 -11.95 -20.78
N SER A 136 -5.07 -11.74 -21.42
CA SER A 136 -4.51 -12.66 -22.41
C SER A 136 -3.43 -13.56 -21.82
N ARG A 137 -3.82 -14.73 -21.34
CA ARG A 137 -2.87 -15.70 -20.75
C ARG A 137 -2.82 -17.07 -21.47
N LYS A 138 -3.46 -17.25 -22.61
CA LYS A 138 -3.47 -18.55 -23.28
C LYS A 138 -3.03 -18.48 -24.76
N LYS A 139 -2.09 -19.35 -25.13
CA LYS A 139 -1.66 -19.63 -26.49
C LYS A 139 -2.89 -20.03 -27.34
N GLY A 140 -3.10 -19.44 -28.50
CA GLY A 140 -4.21 -19.75 -29.41
C GLY A 140 -5.51 -18.96 -29.18
N ALA A 141 -5.46 -17.80 -28.53
CA ALA A 141 -6.63 -17.00 -28.16
C ALA A 141 -6.76 -15.68 -28.96
N GLU A 142 -6.44 -15.66 -30.24
CA GLU A 142 -6.52 -14.42 -31.04
C GLU A 142 -7.93 -13.81 -31.08
N ASN A 143 -8.96 -14.61 -31.22
CA ASN A 143 -10.35 -14.15 -31.18
C ASN A 143 -10.78 -13.69 -29.77
N VAL A 144 -10.20 -14.28 -28.73
CA VAL A 144 -10.45 -13.88 -27.33
C VAL A 144 -9.81 -12.52 -27.04
N LEU A 145 -8.72 -12.13 -27.72
CA LEU A 145 -8.08 -10.83 -27.55
C LEU A 145 -9.00 -9.67 -27.96
N LEU A 146 -9.73 -9.78 -29.07
CA LEU A 146 -10.65 -8.74 -29.57
C LEU A 146 -11.83 -8.53 -28.61
N GLU A 147 -12.45 -9.60 -28.11
CA GLU A 147 -13.52 -9.52 -27.12
C GLU A 147 -13.03 -8.88 -25.82
N TYR A 148 -11.78 -9.15 -25.39
CA TYR A 148 -11.19 -8.55 -24.21
C TYR A 148 -10.86 -7.07 -24.43
N GLU A 149 -10.38 -6.69 -25.61
CA GLU A 149 -10.11 -5.29 -25.94
C GLU A 149 -11.40 -4.48 -25.92
N ASP A 150 -12.49 -4.97 -26.56
CA ASP A 150 -13.80 -4.30 -26.53
C ASP A 150 -14.35 -4.17 -25.10
N ALA A 151 -14.30 -5.26 -24.31
CA ALA A 151 -14.75 -5.22 -22.92
C ALA A 151 -13.93 -4.26 -22.07
N THR A 152 -12.63 -4.15 -22.31
CA THR A 152 -11.75 -3.21 -21.63
C THR A 152 -12.07 -1.76 -22.01
N ASP A 153 -12.26 -1.49 -23.28
CA ASP A 153 -12.64 -0.16 -23.78
C ASP A 153 -13.97 0.31 -23.18
N TYR A 154 -14.94 -0.60 -23.16
CA TYR A 154 -16.23 -0.33 -22.54
C TYR A 154 -16.12 -0.09 -21.02
N LEU A 155 -15.28 -0.87 -20.32
CA LEU A 155 -15.00 -0.67 -18.91
C LEU A 155 -14.39 0.72 -18.63
N LEU A 156 -13.38 1.13 -19.42
CA LEU A 156 -12.75 2.44 -19.28
C LEU A 156 -13.74 3.57 -19.52
N ALA A 157 -14.63 3.42 -20.51
CA ALA A 157 -15.69 4.40 -20.79
C ALA A 157 -16.69 4.52 -19.63
N GLU A 158 -17.14 3.39 -19.06
CA GLU A 158 -18.06 3.40 -17.91
C GLU A 158 -17.40 3.97 -16.66
N LEU A 159 -16.11 3.67 -16.38
CA LEU A 159 -15.35 4.29 -15.29
C LEU A 159 -15.29 5.81 -15.46
N LYS A 160 -14.90 6.29 -16.64
CA LYS A 160 -14.84 7.72 -16.97
C LYS A 160 -16.17 8.42 -16.73
N LYS A 161 -17.27 7.87 -17.28
CA LYS A 161 -18.63 8.38 -17.12
C LYS A 161 -19.02 8.56 -15.65
N ASN A 162 -18.60 7.64 -14.80
CA ASN A 162 -18.94 7.60 -13.37
C ASN A 162 -17.96 8.35 -12.46
N GLY A 163 -17.02 9.14 -13.01
CA GLY A 163 -16.10 9.96 -12.25
C GLY A 163 -14.94 9.16 -11.62
N ILE A 164 -14.68 7.94 -12.10
CA ILE A 164 -13.64 7.07 -11.59
C ILE A 164 -12.39 7.20 -12.46
N TYR A 165 -11.29 7.63 -11.86
CA TYR A 165 -10.00 7.83 -12.50
C TYR A 165 -9.23 6.52 -12.61
N ILE A 166 -8.21 6.47 -13.47
CA ILE A 166 -7.31 5.34 -13.58
C ILE A 166 -5.86 5.72 -13.30
N GLN A 167 -5.21 4.86 -12.52
CA GLN A 167 -3.77 4.79 -12.41
C GLN A 167 -3.28 3.80 -13.47
N PHE A 168 -2.58 4.26 -14.49
CA PHE A 168 -2.21 3.42 -15.60
C PHE A 168 -0.83 2.79 -15.39
N ARG A 169 -0.78 1.47 -15.23
CA ARG A 169 0.47 0.69 -15.12
C ARG A 169 0.78 0.05 -16.47
N LEU A 170 1.81 0.56 -17.17
CA LEU A 170 2.14 0.14 -18.52
C LEU A 170 2.75 -1.25 -18.60
N ALA A 171 3.62 -1.61 -17.69
CA ALA A 171 4.30 -2.87 -17.80
C ALA A 171 3.75 -3.92 -16.83
N HIS A 172 3.57 -5.09 -17.39
CA HIS A 172 3.36 -6.32 -16.66
C HIS A 172 4.28 -7.40 -17.23
N PRO A 173 4.73 -8.39 -16.42
CA PRO A 173 5.61 -9.48 -16.87
C PRO A 173 5.23 -10.18 -18.16
N ASN A 174 3.98 -10.04 -18.54
CA ASN A 174 3.40 -10.83 -19.61
C ASN A 174 3.08 -10.02 -20.87
N MET A 175 3.74 -8.96 -21.14
CA MET A 175 3.49 -8.02 -22.26
C MET A 175 2.89 -8.63 -23.57
N GLY A 176 2.19 -9.75 -23.43
CA GLY A 176 1.45 -10.44 -24.51
C GLY A 176 2.31 -11.04 -25.61
N GLN A 177 3.64 -11.17 -25.40
CA GLN A 177 4.54 -11.69 -26.43
C GLN A 177 4.67 -13.21 -26.31
N PRO A 178 4.35 -13.98 -27.37
CA PRO A 178 4.47 -15.45 -27.38
C PRO A 178 5.90 -15.95 -27.16
N GLU A 179 6.89 -15.11 -27.49
CA GLU A 179 8.32 -15.41 -27.40
C GLU A 179 8.83 -15.51 -25.95
N TYR A 180 8.11 -14.91 -25.01
CA TYR A 180 8.40 -14.98 -23.58
C TYR A 180 7.38 -15.89 -22.93
N SER A 181 7.50 -17.18 -23.19
CA SER A 181 6.63 -18.20 -22.62
C SER A 181 6.72 -18.22 -21.10
N TRP A 182 5.60 -18.54 -20.47
CA TRP A 182 5.41 -18.66 -19.03
C TRP A 182 6.30 -19.67 -18.31
N GLU A 183 7.04 -20.49 -19.05
CA GLU A 183 7.94 -21.51 -18.52
C GLU A 183 9.15 -20.90 -17.80
N THR A 184 9.40 -19.63 -18.03
CA THR A 184 10.38 -18.86 -17.27
C THR A 184 9.66 -17.77 -16.49
N ARG A 185 9.15 -18.09 -15.33
CA ARG A 185 8.76 -17.17 -14.27
C ARG A 185 10.01 -16.42 -13.74
N ASP A 186 10.78 -15.89 -14.63
CA ASP A 186 11.94 -15.11 -14.27
C ASP A 186 11.48 -13.66 -14.10
N ASP A 187 10.96 -13.32 -12.92
CA ASP A 187 10.96 -11.95 -12.42
C ASP A 187 12.29 -11.25 -12.72
N ALA A 188 13.36 -12.05 -12.79
CA ALA A 188 14.70 -11.65 -13.16
C ALA A 188 14.81 -11.06 -14.56
N LYS A 189 14.28 -11.67 -15.62
CA LYS A 189 14.29 -11.13 -16.99
C LYS A 189 13.65 -9.77 -17.06
N PHE A 190 12.62 -9.62 -16.27
CA PHE A 190 11.83 -8.43 -16.17
C PHE A 190 12.59 -7.25 -15.58
N ARG A 191 13.26 -7.49 -14.47
CA ARG A 191 14.06 -6.52 -13.75
C ARG A 191 15.36 -6.20 -14.47
N CYS A 192 15.75 -7.05 -15.44
CA CYS A 192 16.92 -6.85 -16.27
C CYS A 192 16.65 -6.18 -17.64
N ILE A 193 15.41 -5.74 -17.87
CA ILE A 193 15.02 -5.01 -19.08
C ILE A 193 15.99 -3.85 -19.39
N MET A 194 16.53 -3.21 -18.37
CA MET A 194 17.50 -2.12 -18.52
C MET A 194 18.85 -2.55 -19.17
N LEU A 195 19.15 -3.84 -19.16
CA LEU A 195 20.40 -4.38 -19.71
C LEU A 195 20.22 -4.98 -21.11
N GLU A 196 18.97 -5.23 -21.54
CA GLU A 196 18.67 -5.89 -22.81
C GLU A 196 17.94 -4.97 -23.80
N PRO A 197 18.61 -4.49 -24.87
CA PRO A 197 17.99 -3.61 -25.88
C PRO A 197 16.74 -4.20 -26.54
N LYS A 198 16.69 -5.53 -26.72
CA LYS A 198 15.51 -6.21 -27.28
C LYS A 198 14.30 -6.07 -26.39
N MET A 199 14.46 -6.12 -25.08
CA MET A 199 13.37 -5.94 -24.11
C MET A 199 12.87 -4.49 -24.08
N LEU A 200 13.75 -3.53 -24.22
CA LEU A 200 13.38 -2.11 -24.34
C LEU A 200 12.50 -1.87 -25.57
N GLU A 201 12.85 -2.49 -26.72
CA GLU A 201 12.07 -2.35 -27.96
C GLU A 201 10.67 -3.00 -27.83
N ILE A 202 10.56 -4.15 -27.15
CA ILE A 202 9.28 -4.78 -26.88
C ILE A 202 8.43 -3.88 -25.99
N TRP A 203 9.01 -3.32 -24.92
CA TRP A 203 8.33 -2.39 -24.04
C TRP A 203 7.86 -1.14 -24.80
N ARG A 204 8.71 -0.59 -25.68
CA ARG A 204 8.37 0.57 -26.52
C ARG A 204 7.12 0.29 -27.35
N LYS A 205 7.09 -0.82 -28.10
CA LYS A 205 5.93 -1.20 -28.92
C LYS A 205 4.66 -1.37 -28.11
N PHE A 206 4.78 -2.03 -26.97
CA PHE A 206 3.68 -2.24 -26.03
C PHE A 206 3.12 -0.91 -25.48
N ALA A 207 4.00 -0.06 -24.99
CA ALA A 207 3.62 1.24 -24.41
C ALA A 207 2.96 2.15 -25.47
N THR A 208 3.57 2.27 -26.65
CA THR A 208 3.04 3.08 -27.76
C THR A 208 1.63 2.61 -28.15
N ARG A 209 1.44 1.29 -28.37
CA ARG A 209 0.12 0.74 -28.72
C ARG A 209 -0.96 1.11 -27.71
N HIS A 210 -0.69 0.87 -26.42
CA HIS A 210 -1.70 1.09 -25.38
C HIS A 210 -1.99 2.57 -25.11
N LEU A 211 -1.03 3.44 -25.34
CA LEU A 211 -1.21 4.88 -25.18
C LEU A 211 -1.97 5.52 -26.36
N THR A 212 -1.71 5.06 -27.60
CA THR A 212 -2.21 5.74 -28.82
C THR A 212 -3.45 5.10 -29.43
N ARG A 213 -3.86 3.90 -28.99
CA ARG A 213 -5.06 3.25 -29.48
C ARG A 213 -6.32 4.01 -29.07
N ILE A 214 -7.13 4.40 -30.05
CA ILE A 214 -8.40 5.08 -29.82
C ILE A 214 -9.40 4.11 -29.20
N ASN A 215 -9.98 4.48 -28.08
CA ASN A 215 -11.09 3.79 -27.46
C ASN A 215 -12.39 4.16 -28.21
N PRO A 216 -13.10 3.19 -28.82
CA PRO A 216 -14.26 3.48 -29.66
C PRO A 216 -15.46 4.04 -28.89
N TYR A 217 -15.54 3.85 -27.58
CA TYR A 217 -16.62 4.35 -26.73
C TYR A 217 -16.41 5.78 -26.23
N THR A 218 -15.15 6.23 -26.15
CA THR A 218 -14.81 7.59 -25.68
C THR A 218 -14.34 8.50 -26.80
N GLY A 219 -13.95 7.95 -27.95
CA GLY A 219 -13.37 8.69 -29.08
C GLY A 219 -11.97 9.22 -28.82
N THR A 220 -11.30 8.84 -27.70
CA THR A 220 -9.98 9.33 -27.31
C THR A 220 -9.03 8.18 -27.00
N CYS A 221 -7.74 8.40 -27.10
CA CYS A 221 -6.73 7.47 -26.62
C CYS A 221 -6.31 7.79 -25.18
N LEU A 222 -5.67 6.82 -24.48
CA LEU A 222 -5.25 7.03 -23.08
C LEU A 222 -4.18 8.12 -22.95
N ALA A 223 -3.36 8.35 -23.98
CA ALA A 223 -2.39 9.44 -23.98
C ALA A 223 -3.05 10.83 -23.87
N GLU A 224 -4.23 10.99 -24.41
CA GLU A 224 -4.96 12.27 -24.43
C GLU A 224 -6.04 12.38 -23.36
N ASP A 225 -6.44 11.26 -22.76
CA ASP A 225 -7.55 11.23 -21.80
C ASP A 225 -7.13 11.74 -20.42
N PRO A 226 -7.73 12.83 -19.89
CA PRO A 226 -7.43 13.37 -18.57
C PRO A 226 -7.96 12.50 -17.40
N MET A 227 -8.69 11.40 -17.67
CA MET A 227 -9.03 10.44 -16.63
C MET A 227 -7.80 9.65 -16.12
N VAL A 228 -6.68 9.67 -16.87
CA VAL A 228 -5.43 9.03 -16.48
C VAL A 228 -4.72 9.93 -15.46
N ILE A 229 -4.62 9.46 -14.20
CA ILE A 229 -3.93 10.18 -13.12
C ILE A 229 -2.45 10.30 -13.43
N SER A 230 -1.81 9.18 -13.69
CA SER A 230 -0.41 9.09 -14.07
C SER A 230 -0.09 7.73 -14.70
N VAL A 231 1.07 7.65 -15.33
CA VAL A 231 1.55 6.44 -15.99
C VAL A 231 2.74 5.88 -15.22
N ASN A 232 2.60 4.65 -14.75
CA ASN A 232 3.69 3.87 -14.16
C ASN A 232 4.44 3.12 -15.26
N PHE A 233 5.79 3.22 -15.27
CA PHE A 233 6.60 2.60 -16.33
C PHE A 233 6.58 1.08 -16.25
N PHE A 234 6.69 0.52 -15.03
CA PHE A 234 7.05 -0.89 -14.94
C PHE A 234 6.56 -1.67 -13.69
N GLY A 235 5.68 -1.17 -12.86
CA GLY A 235 5.23 -1.87 -11.65
C GLY A 235 6.31 -1.98 -10.58
N GLU A 236 6.33 -3.09 -9.84
CA GLU A 236 7.26 -3.34 -8.72
C GLU A 236 8.73 -3.51 -9.14
N MET A 237 9.26 -2.54 -9.86
CA MET A 237 10.67 -2.53 -10.25
C MET A 237 11.54 -2.19 -9.03
N ASN A 238 12.65 -2.88 -8.89
CA ASN A 238 13.66 -2.58 -7.88
C ASN A 238 15.06 -2.94 -8.39
N SER A 239 16.07 -2.31 -7.78
CA SER A 239 17.47 -2.45 -8.11
C SER A 239 18.17 -3.67 -7.48
N GLY A 240 17.44 -4.63 -6.96
CA GLY A 240 18.02 -5.86 -6.38
C GLY A 240 18.75 -6.75 -7.39
N TYR A 241 19.68 -6.15 -8.12
CA TYR A 241 20.42 -6.78 -9.24
C TYR A 241 21.28 -7.97 -8.84
N GLU A 242 21.77 -8.01 -7.62
CA GLU A 242 22.66 -9.10 -7.19
C GLU A 242 21.93 -10.43 -7.17
N ARG A 243 20.72 -10.41 -6.61
CA ARG A 243 19.86 -11.60 -6.59
C ARG A 243 19.46 -12.00 -7.99
N LEU A 244 19.24 -11.01 -8.86
CA LEU A 244 18.86 -11.25 -10.25
C LEU A 244 19.99 -11.86 -11.05
N MET A 245 21.22 -11.37 -10.90
CA MET A 245 22.38 -11.91 -11.60
C MET A 245 22.71 -13.34 -11.17
N SER A 246 22.44 -13.70 -9.92
CA SER A 246 22.56 -15.10 -9.47
C SER A 246 21.49 -16.02 -10.06
N GLN A 247 20.31 -15.48 -10.37
CA GLN A 247 19.18 -16.23 -10.95
C GLN A 247 19.24 -16.29 -12.50
N VAL A 248 19.91 -15.32 -13.13
CA VAL A 248 20.02 -15.19 -14.58
C VAL A 248 21.49 -15.01 -14.98
N PRO A 249 22.28 -16.08 -15.00
CA PRO A 249 23.74 -16.02 -15.14
C PRO A 249 24.25 -15.27 -16.38
N TYR A 250 23.50 -15.25 -17.49
CA TYR A 250 23.90 -14.54 -18.71
C TYR A 250 23.86 -13.01 -18.58
N LEU A 251 23.20 -12.46 -17.56
CA LEU A 251 23.12 -11.02 -17.34
C LEU A 251 24.33 -10.46 -16.61
N ALA A 252 25.02 -11.26 -15.82
CA ALA A 252 26.21 -10.81 -15.11
C ALA A 252 27.30 -10.26 -16.07
N PRO A 253 27.65 -10.95 -17.18
CA PRO A 253 28.61 -10.40 -18.15
C PRO A 253 28.16 -9.10 -18.82
N LEU A 254 26.83 -8.95 -19.04
CA LEU A 254 26.28 -7.70 -19.60
C LEU A 254 26.40 -6.55 -18.59
N ALA A 255 26.02 -6.79 -17.33
CA ALA A 255 26.13 -5.80 -16.26
C ALA A 255 27.58 -5.39 -16.00
N GLU A 256 28.52 -6.36 -15.97
CA GLU A 256 29.96 -6.10 -15.82
C GLU A 256 30.49 -5.24 -16.93
N ARG A 257 30.15 -5.51 -18.20
CA ARG A 257 30.57 -4.71 -19.35
C ARG A 257 30.09 -3.25 -19.21
N GLU A 258 28.85 -3.02 -18.89
CA GLU A 258 28.31 -1.67 -18.72
C GLU A 258 28.93 -0.97 -17.50
N TRP A 259 29.16 -1.68 -16.41
CA TRP A 259 29.82 -1.16 -15.22
C TRP A 259 31.28 -0.76 -15.48
N ARG A 260 32.04 -1.60 -16.16
CA ARG A 260 33.43 -1.28 -16.59
C ARG A 260 33.50 0.01 -17.38
N LYS A 261 32.57 0.19 -18.33
CA LYS A 261 32.48 1.42 -19.12
C LYS A 261 32.16 2.63 -18.22
N TRP A 262 31.16 2.51 -17.36
CA TRP A 262 30.79 3.58 -16.42
C TRP A 262 31.94 3.96 -15.48
N LEU A 263 32.69 2.98 -14.97
CA LEU A 263 33.89 3.22 -14.16
C LEU A 263 35.01 3.93 -14.97
N ALA A 264 35.23 3.53 -16.22
CA ALA A 264 36.19 4.20 -17.08
C ALA A 264 35.82 5.66 -17.35
N ASP A 265 34.51 5.93 -17.59
CA ASP A 265 34.01 7.30 -17.76
C ASP A 265 34.14 8.12 -16.46
N LYS A 266 33.90 7.51 -15.28
CA LYS A 266 34.02 8.15 -13.99
C LYS A 266 35.44 8.48 -13.56
N TYR A 267 36.33 7.53 -13.68
CA TYR A 267 37.71 7.65 -13.15
C TYR A 267 38.73 8.10 -14.20
N GLY A 268 38.49 7.87 -15.47
CA GLY A 268 39.37 8.17 -16.59
C GLY A 268 40.53 7.22 -16.70
N THR A 269 41.23 6.86 -15.60
CA THR A 269 42.34 5.93 -15.59
C THR A 269 42.20 4.85 -14.52
N ILE A 270 42.89 3.71 -14.73
CA ILE A 270 42.83 2.59 -13.79
C ILE A 270 43.56 2.91 -12.49
N GLU A 271 44.58 3.75 -12.51
CA GLU A 271 45.32 4.22 -11.34
C GLU A 271 44.40 4.99 -10.41
N LYS A 272 43.59 5.92 -10.93
CA LYS A 272 42.61 6.68 -10.11
C LYS A 272 41.56 5.78 -9.50
N LEU A 273 41.10 4.74 -10.20
CA LEU A 273 40.21 3.74 -9.67
C LEU A 273 40.88 2.95 -8.55
N ASN A 274 42.12 2.48 -8.74
CA ASN A 274 42.87 1.76 -7.71
C ASN A 274 43.08 2.61 -6.47
N ASP A 275 43.40 3.89 -6.62
CA ASP A 275 43.54 4.84 -5.51
C ASP A 275 42.25 5.02 -4.72
N ALA A 276 41.09 5.05 -5.41
CA ALA A 276 39.80 5.16 -4.79
C ALA A 276 39.38 3.86 -4.08
N TRP A 277 39.60 2.71 -4.69
CA TRP A 277 39.17 1.42 -4.19
C TRP A 277 40.08 0.81 -3.15
N LYS A 278 41.38 1.14 -3.20
CA LYS A 278 42.43 0.64 -2.27
C LYS A 278 42.37 -0.87 -2.07
N LEU A 279 42.27 -1.58 -3.20
CA LEU A 279 42.26 -3.05 -3.19
C LEU A 279 43.60 -3.59 -2.74
N PRO A 280 43.63 -4.75 -2.04
CA PRO A 280 44.91 -5.42 -1.66
C PRO A 280 45.81 -5.73 -2.83
N LYS A 281 45.21 -5.99 -4.00
CA LYS A 281 45.90 -6.17 -5.30
C LYS A 281 45.30 -5.18 -6.28
N PRO A 282 46.06 -4.19 -6.75
CA PRO A 282 45.62 -3.26 -7.78
C PRO A 282 45.24 -3.97 -9.09
N LEU A 283 44.21 -3.41 -9.75
CA LEU A 283 43.76 -3.89 -11.06
C LEU A 283 44.69 -3.34 -12.15
N GLN A 284 44.93 -4.13 -13.19
CA GLN A 284 45.77 -3.71 -14.33
C GLN A 284 44.99 -2.93 -15.39
N SER A 285 43.67 -3.20 -15.47
CA SER A 285 42.78 -2.56 -16.43
C SER A 285 41.35 -2.55 -15.92
N PHE A 286 40.49 -1.72 -16.52
CA PHE A 286 39.06 -1.79 -16.26
C PHE A 286 38.45 -3.15 -16.63
N GLY A 287 39.10 -3.91 -17.56
CA GLY A 287 38.69 -5.26 -17.93
C GLY A 287 38.72 -6.27 -16.76
N ASP A 288 39.56 -6.00 -15.75
CA ASP A 288 39.70 -6.87 -14.55
C ASP A 288 38.61 -6.66 -13.52
N VAL A 289 37.80 -5.62 -13.69
CA VAL A 289 36.65 -5.37 -12.79
C VAL A 289 35.60 -6.49 -12.98
N SER A 290 35.14 -7.05 -11.89
CA SER A 290 34.12 -8.08 -11.90
C SER A 290 33.16 -7.92 -10.70
N MET A 291 32.03 -8.65 -10.71
CA MET A 291 31.08 -8.69 -9.60
C MET A 291 31.69 -9.15 -8.28
N LYS A 292 32.83 -9.85 -8.31
CA LYS A 292 33.58 -10.23 -7.09
C LYS A 292 34.06 -9.02 -6.29
N HIS A 293 34.34 -7.90 -6.95
CA HIS A 293 34.78 -6.65 -6.29
C HIS A 293 33.61 -6.00 -5.53
N TYR A 294 32.43 -6.02 -6.11
CA TYR A 294 31.22 -5.54 -5.47
C TYR A 294 30.90 -6.30 -4.18
N MET A 295 31.03 -7.63 -4.17
CA MET A 295 30.67 -8.45 -3.02
C MET A 295 31.60 -8.29 -1.81
N LYS A 296 32.74 -7.61 -1.93
CA LYS A 296 33.78 -7.49 -0.89
C LYS A 296 33.68 -6.25 0.00
N ARG A 297 32.64 -5.46 -0.12
CA ARG A 297 32.40 -4.25 0.68
C ARG A 297 33.42 -3.12 0.51
N LYS A 298 33.05 -1.87 0.78
CA LYS A 298 33.77 -0.60 0.69
C LYS A 298 33.46 0.17 -0.63
N ARG A 299 34.40 0.96 -1.12
CA ARG A 299 34.21 1.84 -2.27
C ARG A 299 33.68 1.17 -3.53
N PRO A 300 34.06 -0.08 -3.90
CA PRO A 300 33.46 -0.79 -5.02
C PRO A 300 31.94 -0.96 -4.91
N VAL A 301 31.41 -1.16 -3.71
CA VAL A 301 29.96 -1.27 -3.44
C VAL A 301 29.27 0.06 -3.70
N ALA A 302 29.84 1.18 -3.25
CA ALA A 302 29.28 2.51 -3.50
C ALA A 302 29.25 2.82 -5.01
N ASP A 303 30.33 2.51 -5.73
CA ASP A 303 30.36 2.70 -7.17
C ASP A 303 29.38 1.80 -7.92
N TRP A 304 29.16 0.59 -7.43
CA TRP A 304 28.10 -0.28 -7.96
C TRP A 304 26.72 0.33 -7.77
N PHE A 305 26.39 0.83 -6.59
CA PHE A 305 25.10 1.46 -6.34
C PHE A 305 24.88 2.72 -7.18
N LEU A 306 25.90 3.55 -7.31
CA LEU A 306 25.83 4.73 -8.18
C LEU A 306 25.65 4.34 -9.66
N PHE A 307 26.32 3.28 -10.11
CA PHE A 307 26.13 2.73 -11.44
C PHE A 307 24.69 2.21 -11.64
N ILE A 308 24.16 1.45 -10.71
CA ILE A 308 22.78 0.95 -10.79
C ILE A 308 21.78 2.10 -10.80
N SER A 309 21.93 3.09 -9.93
CA SER A 309 21.08 4.28 -9.93
C SER A 309 21.16 5.03 -11.27
N TRP A 310 22.37 5.20 -11.81
CA TRP A 310 22.56 5.80 -13.13
C TRP A 310 21.88 4.98 -14.23
N LYS A 311 22.03 3.66 -14.23
CA LYS A 311 21.40 2.78 -15.21
C LYS A 311 19.86 2.85 -15.13
N HIS A 312 19.33 2.89 -13.94
CA HIS A 312 17.89 3.06 -13.68
C HIS A 312 17.41 4.42 -14.22
N THR A 313 18.16 5.48 -13.97
CA THR A 313 17.90 6.81 -14.54
C THR A 313 17.88 6.79 -16.10
N GLN A 314 18.81 6.06 -16.76
CA GLN A 314 18.78 5.92 -18.22
C GLN A 314 17.53 5.18 -18.71
N PHE A 315 17.11 4.14 -18.01
CA PHE A 315 15.87 3.42 -18.30
C PHE A 315 14.62 4.35 -18.14
N ASN A 316 14.56 5.10 -17.06
CA ASN A 316 13.47 6.04 -16.82
C ASN A 316 13.38 7.10 -17.92
N LYS A 317 14.53 7.65 -18.35
CA LYS A 317 14.61 8.60 -19.49
C LYS A 317 14.10 7.98 -20.77
N PHE A 318 14.49 6.73 -21.06
CA PHE A 318 13.98 6.01 -22.22
C PHE A 318 12.46 5.85 -22.16
N CYS A 319 11.92 5.38 -21.03
CA CYS A 319 10.46 5.21 -20.85
C CYS A 319 9.72 6.54 -21.00
N ARG A 320 10.22 7.59 -20.35
CA ARG A 320 9.65 8.94 -20.44
C ARG A 320 9.62 9.45 -21.88
N LYS A 321 10.71 9.24 -22.64
CA LYS A 321 10.76 9.62 -24.05
C LYS A 321 9.70 8.88 -24.88
N VAL A 322 9.59 7.57 -24.75
CA VAL A 322 8.58 6.76 -25.47
C VAL A 322 7.17 7.25 -25.17
N ILE A 323 6.87 7.55 -23.91
CA ILE A 323 5.56 8.03 -23.47
C ILE A 323 5.29 9.45 -24.02
N ALA A 324 6.30 10.31 -24.04
CA ALA A 324 6.21 11.66 -24.64
C ALA A 324 6.02 11.60 -26.15
N ASP A 325 6.72 10.71 -26.85
CA ASP A 325 6.56 10.46 -28.30
C ASP A 325 5.14 9.95 -28.64
N ALA A 326 4.47 9.27 -27.70
CA ALA A 326 3.06 8.89 -27.80
C ALA A 326 2.09 10.04 -27.47
N ASN A 327 2.56 11.28 -27.36
CA ASN A 327 1.81 12.50 -27.03
C ASN A 327 1.18 12.55 -25.63
N TYR A 328 1.62 11.72 -24.68
CA TYR A 328 1.16 11.82 -23.30
C TYR A 328 1.78 13.03 -22.58
N LYS A 329 0.93 13.89 -21.99
CA LYS A 329 1.34 15.13 -21.30
C LYS A 329 1.15 15.09 -19.77
N GLY A 330 0.69 13.95 -19.25
CA GLY A 330 0.45 13.79 -17.82
C GLY A 330 1.70 13.35 -17.05
N LEU A 331 1.50 13.05 -15.79
CA LEU A 331 2.55 12.63 -14.86
C LEU A 331 3.00 11.19 -15.11
N VAL A 332 4.30 10.97 -14.92
CA VAL A 332 4.92 9.66 -15.07
C VAL A 332 5.80 9.33 -13.88
N PHE A 333 5.94 8.06 -13.56
CA PHE A 333 6.83 7.59 -12.50
C PHE A 333 7.37 6.19 -12.77
N GLU A 334 8.47 5.87 -12.09
CA GLU A 334 9.13 4.57 -12.19
C GLU A 334 8.35 3.45 -11.48
N GLY A 335 9.06 2.46 -10.96
CA GLY A 335 8.50 1.38 -10.15
C GLY A 335 8.12 1.80 -8.72
N ASP A 336 7.34 0.94 -8.09
CA ASP A 336 6.76 1.10 -6.75
C ASP A 336 7.21 0.00 -5.77
N GLY A 337 8.21 -0.81 -6.14
CA GLY A 337 8.65 -1.98 -5.35
C GLY A 337 9.86 -1.76 -4.45
N SER A 338 10.51 -0.60 -4.40
CA SER A 338 11.83 -0.48 -3.78
C SER A 338 11.99 0.62 -2.72
N LEU A 339 12.65 0.24 -1.63
CA LEU A 339 13.12 1.12 -0.55
C LEU A 339 14.60 1.55 -0.69
N HIS A 340 15.32 1.03 -1.69
CA HIS A 340 16.75 1.24 -1.80
C HIS A 340 17.12 2.69 -2.13
N MET A 341 18.25 3.14 -1.61
CA MET A 341 18.79 4.47 -1.86
C MET A 341 19.02 4.71 -3.35
N THR A 342 19.50 3.69 -4.08
CA THR A 342 19.72 3.74 -5.53
C THR A 342 18.46 4.08 -6.31
N ASP A 343 17.33 3.45 -5.95
CA ASP A 343 16.04 3.71 -6.57
C ASP A 343 15.49 5.06 -6.14
N SER A 344 15.69 5.44 -4.86
CA SER A 344 15.32 6.76 -4.37
C SER A 344 16.06 7.88 -5.12
N LEU A 345 17.34 7.68 -5.40
CA LEU A 345 18.15 8.62 -6.20
C LEU A 345 17.68 8.69 -7.66
N ALA A 346 17.38 7.55 -8.30
CA ALA A 346 16.82 7.53 -9.65
C ALA A 346 15.42 8.20 -9.68
N ARG A 347 14.57 7.89 -8.70
CA ARG A 347 13.25 8.51 -8.52
C ARG A 347 13.34 10.01 -8.35
N ALA A 348 14.33 10.50 -7.59
CA ALA A 348 14.56 11.93 -7.41
C ALA A 348 14.80 12.67 -8.73
N GLN A 349 15.44 12.02 -9.69
CA GLN A 349 15.81 12.60 -10.96
C GLN A 349 14.73 12.50 -12.05
N ASP A 350 13.96 11.40 -12.09
CA ASP A 350 13.13 11.09 -13.25
C ASP A 350 11.68 10.70 -12.93
N SER A 351 11.23 10.73 -11.68
CA SER A 351 9.83 10.47 -11.32
C SER A 351 9.10 11.73 -10.89
N ASP A 352 7.95 12.00 -11.48
CA ASP A 352 7.11 13.15 -11.12
C ASP A 352 6.40 12.92 -9.78
N ILE A 353 6.21 11.64 -9.41
CA ILE A 353 5.50 11.15 -8.23
C ILE A 353 6.37 10.13 -7.52
N CYS A 354 6.30 10.05 -6.19
CA CYS A 354 6.84 8.94 -5.41
C CYS A 354 5.78 7.86 -5.24
N ALA A 355 6.14 6.60 -5.41
CA ALA A 355 5.24 5.46 -5.25
C ALA A 355 5.91 4.32 -4.47
N LEU A 356 5.10 3.56 -3.71
CA LEU A 356 5.56 2.34 -3.05
C LEU A 356 4.40 1.38 -2.80
N ASP A 357 4.70 0.07 -2.87
CA ASP A 357 3.83 -1.01 -2.45
C ASP A 357 4.24 -1.53 -1.09
N ARG A 358 3.26 -1.78 -0.19
CA ARG A 358 3.55 -2.26 1.16
C ARG A 358 2.49 -3.20 1.73
N TYR A 359 2.98 -4.29 2.27
CA TYR A 359 2.16 -5.33 2.89
C TYR A 359 2.63 -5.59 4.31
N TYR A 360 1.69 -5.74 5.23
CA TYR A 360 2.01 -6.25 6.56
C TYR A 360 1.83 -7.76 6.61
N CYS A 361 2.83 -8.44 7.17
CA CYS A 361 2.86 -9.91 7.25
C CYS A 361 2.63 -10.59 5.90
N HIS A 362 3.34 -10.13 4.85
CA HIS A 362 3.27 -10.73 3.52
C HIS A 362 3.43 -12.26 3.58
N PRO A 363 2.59 -13.04 2.93
CA PRO A 363 2.60 -14.50 3.02
C PRO A 363 3.90 -15.10 2.45
N ARG A 364 4.39 -16.13 3.08
CA ARG A 364 5.59 -16.89 2.66
C ARG A 364 5.22 -18.33 2.32
N GLY A 365 5.76 -18.86 1.21
CA GLY A 365 5.49 -20.22 0.77
C GLY A 365 4.16 -20.39 0.05
N GLY A 366 3.59 -19.31 -0.51
CA GLY A 366 2.35 -19.30 -1.27
C GLY A 366 1.37 -18.21 -0.80
N PHE A 367 0.21 -18.09 -1.49
CA PHE A 367 -0.76 -17.04 -1.21
C PHE A 367 -2.08 -17.60 -0.64
N GLY A 368 -2.01 -18.35 0.45
CA GLY A 368 -3.19 -18.99 1.08
C GLY A 368 -3.37 -20.46 0.74
N THR A 369 -2.29 -21.14 0.32
CA THR A 369 -2.21 -22.60 0.21
C THR A 369 -1.74 -23.20 1.55
N VAL A 370 -2.07 -24.47 1.80
CA VAL A 370 -1.56 -25.21 2.98
C VAL A 370 -0.04 -25.16 3.02
N GLY A 371 0.53 -24.94 4.19
CA GLY A 371 1.96 -24.72 4.40
C GLY A 371 2.40 -23.26 4.27
N CYS A 372 1.56 -22.36 3.76
CA CYS A 372 1.84 -20.92 3.72
C CYS A 372 1.90 -20.34 5.13
N LYS A 373 2.76 -19.34 5.33
CA LYS A 373 3.02 -18.70 6.63
C LYS A 373 2.66 -17.21 6.57
N VAL A 374 1.91 -16.75 7.59
CA VAL A 374 1.63 -15.34 7.86
C VAL A 374 1.95 -15.07 9.34
N PHE A 375 2.89 -14.17 9.60
CA PHE A 375 3.30 -13.86 10.97
C PHE A 375 2.16 -13.20 11.76
N GLN A 376 2.15 -13.43 13.09
CA GLN A 376 1.09 -12.99 13.99
C GLN A 376 1.56 -11.80 14.84
N THR A 377 2.22 -10.83 14.22
CA THR A 377 2.69 -9.60 14.86
C THR A 377 1.67 -8.47 14.72
N SER A 378 1.68 -7.51 15.66
CA SER A 378 0.85 -6.31 15.64
C SER A 378 1.60 -5.19 14.93
N ALA A 379 0.96 -4.53 13.97
CA ALA A 379 1.53 -3.39 13.27
C ALA A 379 1.70 -2.17 14.21
N ILE A 380 0.81 -2.00 15.17
CA ILE A 380 0.96 -0.96 16.20
C ILE A 380 2.12 -1.32 17.13
N GLY A 381 2.26 -2.60 17.49
CA GLY A 381 3.31 -3.09 18.36
C GLY A 381 4.72 -2.88 17.82
N ASP A 382 4.92 -2.88 16.50
CA ASP A 382 6.18 -2.59 15.83
C ASP A 382 6.32 -1.13 15.37
N ALA A 383 5.52 -0.25 15.94
CA ALA A 383 5.49 1.17 15.57
C ALA A 383 5.19 1.42 14.10
N ALA A 384 4.30 0.64 13.49
CA ALA A 384 3.88 0.76 12.10
C ALA A 384 5.03 0.65 11.08
N ALA A 385 6.01 -0.22 11.31
CA ALA A 385 7.23 -0.30 10.50
C ALA A 385 6.96 -0.42 9.01
N TYR A 386 5.97 -1.25 8.60
CA TYR A 386 5.61 -1.39 7.19
C TYR A 386 5.08 -0.10 6.57
N TRP A 387 4.27 0.67 7.31
CA TRP A 387 3.79 1.96 6.85
C TRP A 387 4.90 3.01 6.88
N ARG A 388 5.71 3.10 7.97
CA ARG A 388 6.81 4.05 8.09
C ARG A 388 7.82 3.93 6.95
N SER A 389 8.03 2.72 6.43
CA SER A 389 8.92 2.51 5.28
C SER A 389 8.45 3.27 4.03
N THR A 390 7.16 3.56 3.90
CA THR A 390 6.66 4.38 2.79
C THR A 390 7.13 5.83 2.90
N ALA A 391 7.27 6.35 4.11
CA ALA A 391 7.76 7.70 4.33
C ALA A 391 9.24 7.87 3.93
N SER A 392 10.06 6.80 4.02
CA SER A 392 11.47 6.84 3.62
C SER A 392 11.69 7.05 2.12
N VAL A 393 10.70 6.74 1.28
CA VAL A 393 10.79 6.94 -0.18
C VAL A 393 10.07 8.20 -0.65
N LYS A 394 9.35 8.88 0.24
CA LYS A 394 8.74 10.17 -0.07
C LYS A 394 9.82 11.22 -0.24
N ILE A 395 9.93 11.77 -1.44
CA ILE A 395 10.84 12.88 -1.73
C ILE A 395 10.09 14.19 -1.54
N ASN A 396 10.75 15.19 -0.99
CA ASN A 396 10.14 16.49 -0.71
C ASN A 396 9.60 17.17 -1.99
N ASN A 397 8.58 18.00 -1.79
CA ASN A 397 7.98 18.83 -2.85
C ASN A 397 7.43 18.04 -4.06
N ARG A 398 6.98 16.79 -3.84
CA ARG A 398 6.25 15.99 -4.83
C ARG A 398 5.22 15.07 -4.18
N PRO A 399 4.18 14.65 -4.94
CA PRO A 399 3.17 13.73 -4.42
C PRO A 399 3.76 12.39 -4.03
N MET A 400 3.19 11.76 -2.99
CA MET A 400 3.40 10.36 -2.64
C MET A 400 2.11 9.58 -2.83
N ILE A 401 2.20 8.42 -3.47
CA ILE A 401 1.08 7.49 -3.69
C ILE A 401 1.43 6.10 -3.20
N ILE A 402 0.42 5.38 -2.74
CA ILE A 402 0.50 3.96 -2.45
C ILE A 402 -0.24 3.22 -3.55
N MET A 403 0.51 2.41 -4.30
CA MET A 403 -0.04 1.66 -5.43
C MET A 403 -0.67 0.35 -4.99
N GLU A 404 -0.12 -0.25 -3.93
CA GLU A 404 -0.66 -1.47 -3.33
C GLU A 404 -0.37 -1.48 -1.83
N TYR A 405 -1.39 -1.75 -1.01
CA TYR A 405 -1.19 -2.10 0.40
C TYR A 405 -2.17 -3.16 0.84
N ASN A 406 -1.76 -3.97 1.81
CA ASN A 406 -2.67 -4.88 2.50
C ASN A 406 -2.08 -5.27 3.88
N HIS A 407 -2.96 -5.59 4.80
CA HIS A 407 -2.65 -6.29 6.04
C HIS A 407 -3.15 -7.71 5.88
N CYS A 408 -2.21 -8.65 5.60
CA CYS A 408 -2.55 -9.94 5.03
C CYS A 408 -3.38 -10.83 5.96
N HIS A 409 -4.40 -11.49 5.40
CA HIS A 409 -5.14 -12.54 6.06
C HIS A 409 -4.16 -13.71 6.29
N TRP A 410 -4.17 -14.30 7.36
CA TRP A 410 -4.89 -14.50 8.60
C TRP A 410 -4.20 -13.82 9.81
N ASN A 411 -3.41 -12.78 9.60
CA ASN A 411 -2.89 -12.04 10.75
C ASN A 411 -4.07 -11.56 11.62
N LYS A 412 -4.02 -11.89 12.91
CA LYS A 412 -5.13 -11.59 13.85
C LYS A 412 -5.29 -10.10 14.15
N TYR A 413 -4.28 -9.29 13.84
CA TYR A 413 -4.29 -7.82 14.05
C TYR A 413 -4.65 -7.03 12.79
N LYS A 414 -5.18 -7.67 11.73
CA LYS A 414 -5.48 -6.96 10.46
C LYS A 414 -6.50 -5.83 10.59
N HIS A 415 -7.31 -5.80 11.66
CA HIS A 415 -8.19 -4.69 11.99
C HIS A 415 -7.44 -3.40 12.32
N GLU A 416 -6.19 -3.45 12.81
CA GLU A 416 -5.38 -2.28 13.14
C GLU A 416 -5.15 -1.37 11.92
N SER A 417 -5.08 -1.96 10.71
CA SER A 417 -4.82 -1.24 9.46
C SER A 417 -5.86 -0.17 9.16
N GLY A 418 -7.12 -0.37 9.59
CA GLY A 418 -8.22 0.56 9.33
C GLY A 418 -8.06 1.94 9.96
N LEU A 419 -7.39 2.03 11.10
CA LEU A 419 -7.04 3.32 11.71
C LEU A 419 -5.61 3.73 11.31
N LEU A 420 -4.65 2.81 11.36
CA LEU A 420 -3.23 3.08 11.22
C LEU A 420 -2.90 3.65 9.82
N PHE A 421 -3.20 2.88 8.78
CA PHE A 421 -2.74 3.21 7.44
C PHE A 421 -3.31 4.53 6.90
N PRO A 422 -4.65 4.75 6.91
CA PRO A 422 -5.24 5.98 6.39
C PRO A 422 -4.93 7.21 7.24
N ALA A 423 -4.86 7.09 8.59
CA ALA A 423 -4.60 8.23 9.46
C ALA A 423 -3.18 8.79 9.25
N TYR A 424 -2.17 7.92 9.25
CA TYR A 424 -0.80 8.38 9.02
C TYR A 424 -0.56 8.82 7.57
N SER A 425 -1.23 8.20 6.59
CA SER A 425 -1.15 8.63 5.19
C SER A 425 -1.77 10.02 5.00
N ALA A 426 -2.87 10.33 5.71
CA ALA A 426 -3.45 11.67 5.71
C ALA A 426 -2.53 12.69 6.41
N LEU A 427 -1.95 12.34 7.56
CA LEU A 427 -0.96 13.16 8.28
C LEU A 427 0.22 13.54 7.37
N GLN A 428 0.72 12.58 6.59
CA GLN A 428 1.83 12.78 5.66
C GLN A 428 1.43 13.43 4.33
N GLY A 429 0.13 13.68 4.10
CA GLY A 429 -0.38 14.29 2.88
C GLY A 429 -0.17 13.44 1.63
N TYR A 430 -0.33 12.12 1.74
CA TYR A 430 -0.32 11.24 0.57
C TYR A 430 -1.50 11.54 -0.36
N ALA A 431 -1.31 11.30 -1.65
CA ALA A 431 -2.32 11.62 -2.67
C ALA A 431 -3.17 10.40 -3.07
N GLN A 432 -2.73 9.18 -2.77
CA GLN A 432 -3.43 7.96 -3.18
C GLN A 432 -3.21 6.82 -2.19
N LEU A 433 -4.27 6.05 -1.94
CA LEU A 433 -4.23 4.76 -1.23
C LEU A 433 -4.98 3.71 -2.05
N PHE A 434 -4.28 2.70 -2.57
CA PHE A 434 -4.88 1.59 -3.28
C PHE A 434 -4.68 0.28 -2.53
N VAL A 435 -5.81 -0.33 -2.09
CA VAL A 435 -5.76 -1.63 -1.42
C VAL A 435 -5.54 -2.76 -2.43
N HIS A 436 -4.65 -3.69 -2.14
CA HIS A 436 -4.45 -4.90 -2.90
C HIS A 436 -5.22 -6.06 -2.23
N ASN A 437 -6.09 -6.81 -2.90
CA ASN A 437 -6.36 -6.70 -4.31
C ASN A 437 -7.81 -6.21 -4.57
N THR A 438 -8.69 -7.08 -5.13
CA THR A 438 -10.05 -6.72 -5.53
C THR A 438 -10.93 -6.34 -4.34
N ALA A 439 -11.28 -5.07 -4.20
CA ALA A 439 -12.18 -4.59 -3.16
C ALA A 439 -13.67 -4.75 -3.54
N VAL A 440 -13.98 -4.85 -4.84
CA VAL A 440 -15.34 -5.01 -5.36
C VAL A 440 -15.43 -6.26 -6.22
N ALA A 441 -16.25 -7.24 -5.81
CA ALA A 441 -16.42 -8.53 -6.48
C ALA A 441 -17.89 -8.93 -6.61
N TYR A 442 -18.17 -9.86 -7.53
CA TYR A 442 -19.52 -10.38 -7.82
C TYR A 442 -19.94 -11.52 -6.88
N GLY A 443 -19.14 -11.91 -5.94
CA GLY A 443 -19.46 -13.01 -5.03
C GLY A 443 -18.55 -13.02 -3.82
N VAL A 444 -18.92 -13.81 -2.82
CA VAL A 444 -18.09 -14.08 -1.66
C VAL A 444 -17.24 -15.28 -1.97
N GLY A 445 -15.94 -15.06 -2.01
CA GLY A 445 -14.94 -16.15 -2.08
C GLY A 445 -14.43 -16.51 -0.69
N ARG A 446 -13.81 -17.68 -0.59
CA ARG A 446 -13.00 -18.04 0.57
C ARG A 446 -11.88 -16.99 0.75
N LEU A 447 -11.58 -16.67 2.01
CA LEU A 447 -10.47 -15.76 2.32
C LEU A 447 -9.13 -16.41 1.93
N GLY A 448 -8.34 -15.65 1.20
CA GLY A 448 -6.92 -15.87 0.95
C GLY A 448 -6.12 -14.70 1.45
N ALA A 449 -4.80 -14.75 1.30
CA ALA A 449 -3.87 -13.80 1.91
C ALA A 449 -4.21 -12.31 1.66
N PHE A 450 -4.71 -11.98 0.46
CA PHE A 450 -5.02 -10.59 0.07
C PHE A 450 -6.51 -10.31 -0.11
N SER A 451 -7.40 -11.10 0.51
CA SER A 451 -8.84 -10.92 0.35
C SER A 451 -9.34 -9.62 0.96
N VAL A 452 -10.03 -8.81 0.17
CA VAL A 452 -10.69 -7.56 0.60
C VAL A 452 -12.20 -7.69 0.50
N SER A 453 -12.75 -7.92 -0.68
CA SER A 453 -14.20 -7.95 -0.94
C SER A 453 -14.99 -8.99 -0.13
N SER A 454 -14.36 -10.10 0.25
CA SER A 454 -14.97 -11.17 1.05
C SER A 454 -14.68 -11.05 2.55
N SER A 455 -13.89 -10.05 2.98
CA SER A 455 -13.48 -9.85 4.36
C SER A 455 -14.28 -8.71 5.00
N PRO A 456 -15.14 -8.97 6.00
CA PRO A 456 -15.84 -7.92 6.72
C PRO A 456 -14.89 -6.98 7.46
N VAL A 457 -13.74 -7.48 7.94
CA VAL A 457 -12.70 -6.68 8.59
C VAL A 457 -12.03 -5.73 7.60
N MET A 458 -11.61 -6.24 6.42
CA MET A 458 -10.99 -5.36 5.41
C MET A 458 -12.02 -4.36 4.85
N ARG A 459 -13.30 -4.74 4.74
CA ARG A 459 -14.35 -3.78 4.38
C ARG A 459 -14.50 -2.67 5.42
N ALA A 460 -14.41 -2.97 6.72
CA ALA A 460 -14.42 -1.96 7.77
C ALA A 460 -13.18 -1.04 7.69
N ASN A 461 -12.01 -1.59 7.36
CA ASN A 461 -10.78 -0.81 7.15
C ASN A 461 -10.94 0.16 5.98
N GLU A 462 -11.53 -0.27 4.85
CA GLU A 462 -11.75 0.60 3.69
C GLU A 462 -12.80 1.70 3.97
N VAL A 463 -13.82 1.42 4.77
CA VAL A 463 -14.78 2.44 5.24
C VAL A 463 -14.06 3.49 6.09
N LEU A 464 -13.16 3.09 6.99
CA LEU A 464 -12.33 4.02 7.76
C LEU A 464 -11.39 4.82 6.85
N SER A 465 -10.84 4.20 5.80
CA SER A 465 -10.02 4.91 4.80
C SER A 465 -10.81 5.99 4.06
N ALA A 466 -12.10 5.74 3.77
CA ALA A 466 -12.98 6.75 3.17
C ALA A 466 -13.19 7.97 4.10
N PHE A 467 -13.33 7.78 5.41
CA PHE A 467 -13.48 8.88 6.37
C PHE A 467 -12.15 9.58 6.68
N LEU A 468 -11.16 8.83 7.11
CA LEU A 468 -9.91 9.41 7.63
C LEU A 468 -9.05 10.02 6.53
N PHE A 469 -8.94 9.33 5.38
CA PHE A 469 -8.08 9.73 4.27
C PHE A 469 -8.85 10.45 3.16
N LEU A 470 -9.85 9.82 2.52
CA LEU A 470 -10.51 10.41 1.34
C LEU A 470 -11.28 11.67 1.71
N ARG A 471 -12.13 11.63 2.75
CA ARG A 471 -12.85 12.81 3.25
C ARG A 471 -11.93 13.79 4.00
N GLY A 472 -10.80 13.31 4.48
CA GLY A 472 -9.80 14.14 5.13
C GLY A 472 -10.15 14.55 6.56
N ASP A 473 -10.66 13.62 7.36
CA ASP A 473 -10.94 13.89 8.76
C ASP A 473 -9.67 14.08 9.58
N VAL A 474 -8.59 13.37 9.23
CA VAL A 474 -7.25 13.61 9.78
C VAL A 474 -6.57 14.74 9.02
N ALA A 475 -6.11 15.73 9.75
CA ALA A 475 -5.37 16.87 9.21
C ALA A 475 -3.96 16.47 8.77
N ARG A 476 -3.48 17.08 7.70
CA ARG A 476 -2.08 16.98 7.31
C ARG A 476 -1.20 17.70 8.32
N SER A 477 -0.02 17.15 8.60
CA SER A 477 1.01 17.82 9.39
C SER A 477 1.34 19.21 8.80
N PRO A 478 1.32 20.27 9.60
CA PRO A 478 1.74 21.61 9.17
C PRO A 478 3.26 21.73 9.04
N HIS A 479 4.00 20.85 9.69
CA HIS A 479 5.46 20.83 9.76
C HIS A 479 6.08 19.71 8.94
N ARG A 480 7.39 19.81 8.68
CA ARG A 480 8.15 18.78 7.96
C ARG A 480 9.61 18.70 8.40
N VAL A 481 10.08 17.47 8.56
CA VAL A 481 11.50 17.13 8.71
C VAL A 481 11.99 16.50 7.42
N ASP A 482 13.08 17.01 6.82
CA ASP A 482 13.72 16.43 5.64
C ASP A 482 15.04 15.74 6.02
N LEU A 483 15.23 14.49 5.58
CA LEU A 483 16.53 13.86 5.48
C LEU A 483 17.17 14.28 4.16
N VAL A 484 18.32 14.96 4.25
CA VAL A 484 18.98 15.59 3.10
C VAL A 484 20.20 14.76 2.69
N PHE A 485 20.25 14.34 1.45
CA PHE A 485 21.33 13.55 0.84
C PHE A 485 22.09 14.38 -0.19
N PRO A 486 23.13 15.16 0.22
CA PRO A 486 23.96 15.89 -0.70
C PRO A 486 24.74 14.95 -1.63
N LYS A 487 25.15 15.44 -2.81
CA LYS A 487 25.92 14.65 -3.76
C LYS A 487 27.21 14.11 -3.14
N GLU A 488 27.90 14.91 -2.35
CA GLU A 488 29.12 14.51 -1.64
C GLU A 488 28.87 13.31 -0.71
N TYR A 489 27.74 13.31 0.02
CA TYR A 489 27.33 12.17 0.85
C TYR A 489 27.11 10.92 0.01
N MET A 490 26.35 11.03 -1.08
CA MET A 490 26.06 9.93 -1.99
C MET A 490 27.30 9.32 -2.63
N GLU A 491 28.28 10.16 -2.96
CA GLU A 491 29.57 9.71 -3.56
C GLU A 491 30.49 9.03 -2.54
N LYS A 492 30.40 9.37 -1.27
CA LYS A 492 31.24 8.83 -0.20
C LYS A 492 30.59 7.70 0.58
N SER A 493 29.25 7.64 0.59
CA SER A 493 28.52 6.64 1.37
C SER A 493 28.66 5.26 0.76
N THR A 494 29.29 4.37 1.50
CA THR A 494 29.46 2.96 1.11
C THR A 494 28.44 2.04 1.78
N GLU A 495 27.51 2.56 2.57
CA GLU A 495 27.04 1.81 3.74
C GLU A 495 25.53 1.69 3.90
N SER A 496 24.72 2.44 3.18
CA SER A 496 23.27 2.39 3.38
C SER A 496 22.50 1.94 2.16
N TRP A 497 21.82 0.81 2.29
CA TRP A 497 20.85 0.31 1.32
C TRP A 497 19.53 1.09 1.35
N LEU A 498 19.25 1.77 2.46
CA LEU A 498 17.98 2.46 2.71
C LEU A 498 18.20 3.97 2.79
N ALA A 499 17.21 4.73 2.30
CA ALA A 499 17.23 6.18 2.39
C ALA A 499 17.10 6.68 3.85
N ALA A 500 16.41 5.93 4.72
CA ALA A 500 16.25 6.27 6.12
C ALA A 500 16.28 5.04 7.01
N SER A 501 16.87 5.14 8.20
CA SER A 501 16.87 4.07 9.20
C SER A 501 15.49 3.86 9.83
N GLY A 502 15.30 2.70 10.47
CA GLY A 502 14.10 2.41 11.23
C GLY A 502 13.80 3.47 12.30
N GLU A 503 14.83 3.99 13.00
CA GLU A 503 14.65 5.07 13.98
C GLU A 503 14.28 6.40 13.35
N GLN A 504 14.92 6.79 12.28
CA GLN A 504 14.59 8.04 11.57
C GLN A 504 13.18 8.04 11.00
N THR A 505 12.69 6.90 10.48
CA THR A 505 11.33 6.81 9.95
C THR A 505 10.24 6.97 11.02
N LYS A 506 10.55 6.77 12.31
CA LYS A 506 9.61 7.03 13.42
C LYS A 506 9.23 8.52 13.54
N ILE A 507 10.03 9.42 13.00
CA ILE A 507 9.67 10.84 12.88
C ILE A 507 8.35 11.01 12.14
N ALA A 508 8.09 10.18 11.13
CA ALA A 508 6.87 10.21 10.33
C ALA A 508 5.59 9.88 11.14
N LEU A 509 5.70 9.30 12.34
CA LEU A 509 4.57 9.09 13.25
C LEU A 509 4.17 10.38 13.98
N MET A 510 5.07 11.37 14.02
CA MET A 510 4.90 12.58 14.83
C MET A 510 4.68 13.84 13.98
N THR A 511 5.30 13.92 12.81
CA THR A 511 5.24 15.11 11.93
C THR A 511 5.47 14.73 10.47
N GLY A 512 5.33 15.68 9.54
CA GLY A 512 5.67 15.47 8.14
C GLY A 512 7.13 15.04 7.97
N PHE A 513 7.37 14.09 7.07
CA PHE A 513 8.70 13.53 6.84
C PHE A 513 8.94 13.31 5.34
N ALA A 514 10.15 13.63 4.87
CA ALA A 514 10.55 13.38 3.50
C ALA A 514 12.07 13.21 3.38
N THR A 515 12.52 12.71 2.24
CA THR A 515 13.92 12.73 1.81
C THR A 515 14.16 13.87 0.81
N ALA A 516 15.39 14.33 0.68
CA ALA A 516 15.76 15.40 -0.24
C ALA A 516 17.11 15.12 -0.91
N PHE A 517 17.21 15.41 -2.20
CA PHE A 517 18.40 15.23 -3.03
C PHE A 517 18.71 16.57 -3.74
N PRO A 518 19.22 17.59 -3.03
CA PRO A 518 19.30 18.97 -3.52
C PRO A 518 20.20 19.16 -4.74
N ASP A 519 21.27 18.36 -4.86
CA ASP A 519 22.29 18.52 -5.90
C ASP A 519 22.02 17.73 -7.17
N TYR A 520 20.83 17.12 -7.27
CA TYR A 520 20.43 16.32 -8.41
C TYR A 520 19.33 17.02 -9.22
N PRO A 521 19.29 16.82 -10.55
CA PRO A 521 18.23 17.39 -11.38
C PRO A 521 16.86 16.87 -10.97
N ARG A 522 15.83 17.67 -11.23
CA ARG A 522 14.42 17.30 -11.00
C ARG A 522 13.68 17.15 -12.31
N PRO A 523 12.63 16.32 -12.38
CA PRO A 523 11.77 16.21 -13.56
C PRO A 523 11.13 17.56 -13.96
N ASP A 524 10.87 17.71 -15.26
CA ASP A 524 10.26 18.94 -15.81
C ASP A 524 8.89 19.26 -15.21
N ALA A 525 8.09 18.24 -14.87
CA ALA A 525 6.80 18.42 -14.21
C ALA A 525 6.90 19.15 -12.86
N LEU A 526 8.10 19.20 -12.27
CA LEU A 526 8.36 19.85 -10.98
C LEU A 526 9.03 21.22 -11.11
N LYS A 527 9.21 21.75 -12.32
CA LYS A 527 9.87 23.06 -12.55
C LYS A 527 9.17 24.22 -11.82
N ASN A 528 7.84 24.19 -11.79
CA ASN A 528 7.00 25.23 -11.21
C ASN A 528 6.67 24.98 -9.73
N VAL A 529 7.21 23.91 -9.13
CA VAL A 529 7.03 23.64 -7.71
C VAL A 529 7.96 24.57 -6.93
N SER A 530 7.38 25.42 -6.09
CA SER A 530 8.12 26.24 -5.14
C SER A 530 8.54 25.38 -3.96
N PRO A 531 9.84 25.11 -3.76
CA PRO A 531 10.26 24.29 -2.63
C PRO A 531 9.89 24.97 -1.31
N LYS A 532 9.00 24.35 -0.53
CA LYS A 532 8.78 24.79 0.84
C LYS A 532 9.94 24.26 1.69
N PRO A 533 10.69 25.12 2.38
CA PRO A 533 11.74 24.67 3.30
C PRO A 533 11.17 23.69 4.34
N ALA A 534 11.99 22.74 4.78
CA ALA A 534 11.67 21.95 5.95
C ALA A 534 11.89 22.76 7.21
N ASP A 535 11.13 22.49 8.26
CA ASP A 535 11.33 23.12 9.58
C ASP A 535 12.65 22.63 10.21
N ILE A 536 13.02 21.38 9.92
CA ILE A 536 14.30 20.79 10.31
C ILE A 536 14.86 19.99 9.14
N SER A 537 16.12 20.23 8.79
CA SER A 537 16.89 19.41 7.84
C SER A 537 17.94 18.62 8.60
N VAL A 538 18.05 17.32 8.29
CA VAL A 538 19.04 16.40 8.87
C VAL A 538 19.87 15.83 7.73
N VAL A 539 21.18 16.00 7.78
CA VAL A 539 22.12 15.28 6.91
C VAL A 539 22.52 14.02 7.67
N PRO A 540 22.31 12.81 7.14
CA PRO A 540 22.76 11.60 7.79
C PRO A 540 24.27 11.62 7.96
N GLU A 541 24.75 11.36 9.16
CA GLU A 541 26.17 11.12 9.37
C GLU A 541 26.49 9.70 8.89
N GLY A 542 27.62 9.53 8.15
CA GLY A 542 28.06 8.22 7.71
C GLY A 542 28.22 7.28 8.90
N GLY A 543 27.47 6.20 8.91
CA GLY A 543 27.42 5.23 10.00
C GLY A 543 27.81 3.83 9.53
N GLU A 544 28.12 2.95 10.47
CA GLU A 544 28.51 1.57 10.22
C GLU A 544 27.41 0.75 9.55
N GLU A 545 27.83 -0.27 8.80
CA GLU A 545 27.08 -1.19 7.98
C GLU A 545 25.68 -1.58 8.44
N ILE A 546 24.67 -1.35 7.59
CA ILE A 546 23.40 -2.06 7.65
C ILE A 546 23.38 -3.09 6.52
N ILE A 547 23.48 -4.35 6.86
CA ILE A 547 23.14 -5.45 5.97
C ILE A 547 21.65 -5.72 6.16
N ALA A 548 20.83 -5.32 5.20
CA ALA A 548 19.47 -5.79 5.10
C ALA A 548 19.49 -7.24 4.60
N GLU A 549 19.60 -8.21 5.48
CA GLU A 549 19.28 -9.58 5.17
C GLU A 549 17.77 -9.75 5.10
N GLY A 550 17.27 -9.80 3.89
CA GLY A 550 15.89 -10.22 3.59
C GLY A 550 14.86 -9.10 3.66
N TRP A 551 14.03 -9.05 2.65
CA TRP A 551 12.93 -8.13 2.41
C TRP A 551 11.86 -8.04 3.52
N PHE A 552 11.96 -8.85 4.57
CA PHE A 552 10.88 -9.10 5.53
C PHE A 552 11.31 -9.23 6.99
N ASN A 553 12.56 -8.96 7.35
CA ASN A 553 13.01 -8.95 8.74
C ASN A 553 13.27 -7.51 9.22
N GLU A 554 12.19 -6.85 9.65
CA GLU A 554 12.22 -5.48 10.17
C GLU A 554 13.02 -5.33 11.48
N THR A 555 13.25 -6.41 12.21
CA THR A 555 13.91 -6.43 13.52
C THR A 555 15.44 -6.30 13.50
N LYS A 556 16.10 -6.44 12.35
CA LYS A 556 17.57 -6.36 12.25
C LYS A 556 18.12 -5.01 11.83
N MET A 557 17.26 -4.03 11.50
CA MET A 557 17.66 -2.70 11.03
C MET A 557 18.16 -1.74 12.12
N GLU A 558 18.22 -2.17 13.36
CA GLU A 558 18.31 -1.26 14.52
C GLU A 558 19.72 -0.89 14.99
N LYS A 559 20.80 -1.41 14.40
CA LYS A 559 22.14 -1.27 15.00
C LYS A 559 23.07 -0.21 14.41
N ALA A 560 22.67 0.57 13.40
CA ALA A 560 23.69 1.21 12.56
C ALA A 560 23.78 2.73 12.55
N LEU A 561 22.98 3.48 13.29
CA LEU A 561 23.12 4.95 13.29
C LEU A 561 23.13 5.51 14.71
N LYS A 562 24.07 6.42 14.97
CA LYS A 562 24.10 7.30 16.15
C LYS A 562 22.97 8.34 16.08
N PHE A 563 21.72 7.90 15.86
CA PHE A 563 20.56 8.77 15.86
C PHE A 563 19.73 8.52 17.12
N ASP A 564 19.79 9.46 18.08
CA ASP A 564 18.94 9.42 19.27
C ASP A 564 17.61 10.11 18.98
N LEU A 565 16.59 9.30 18.75
CA LEU A 565 15.24 9.79 18.48
C LEU A 565 14.64 10.54 19.67
N GLN A 566 15.00 10.18 20.92
CA GLN A 566 14.50 10.89 22.10
C GLN A 566 15.06 12.31 22.17
N GLU A 567 16.36 12.48 21.94
CA GLU A 567 16.98 13.80 21.83
C GLU A 567 16.38 14.60 20.67
N PHE A 568 16.11 13.94 19.56
CA PHE A 568 15.50 14.59 18.41
C PHE A 568 14.06 15.04 18.68
N VAL A 569 13.28 14.33 19.48
CA VAL A 569 11.94 14.77 19.93
C VAL A 569 12.05 16.09 20.71
N GLU A 570 13.02 16.21 21.63
CA GLU A 570 13.22 17.46 22.37
C GLU A 570 13.67 18.61 21.44
N LYS A 571 14.50 18.32 20.43
CA LYS A 571 14.83 19.29 19.37
C LYS A 571 13.58 19.74 18.59
N MET A 572 12.68 18.82 18.23
CA MET A 572 11.44 19.17 17.54
C MET A 572 10.52 20.06 18.40
N LYS A 573 10.43 19.80 19.72
CA LYS A 573 9.70 20.67 20.65
C LYS A 573 10.34 22.07 20.75
N THR A 574 11.65 22.14 20.87
CA THR A 574 12.41 23.42 20.94
C THR A 574 12.23 24.24 19.65
N LYS A 575 12.11 23.58 18.50
CA LYS A 575 11.87 24.21 17.19
C LYS A 575 10.40 24.47 16.88
N ASN A 576 9.49 24.21 17.82
CA ASN A 576 8.04 24.30 17.67
C ASN A 576 7.47 23.45 16.51
N VAL A 577 8.14 22.38 16.15
CA VAL A 577 7.63 21.35 15.21
C VAL A 577 6.63 20.44 15.95
N LEU A 578 6.89 20.14 17.21
CA LEU A 578 5.93 19.50 18.10
C LEU A 578 5.49 20.52 19.17
N PRO A 579 4.20 20.53 19.57
CA PRO A 579 3.75 21.24 20.75
C PRO A 579 4.57 20.88 21.99
N ARG A 580 4.76 21.81 22.92
CA ARG A 580 5.55 21.57 24.13
C ARG A 580 4.96 20.44 25.00
N GLU A 581 3.63 20.36 25.04
CA GLU A 581 2.85 19.33 25.74
C GLU A 581 2.75 17.98 24.99
N ASN A 582 3.33 17.87 23.79
CA ASN A 582 3.30 16.64 23.01
C ASN A 582 3.88 15.47 23.80
N ARG A 583 3.11 14.38 23.86
CA ARG A 583 3.34 13.21 24.72
C ARG A 583 4.38 12.23 24.18
N SER A 584 4.96 12.49 23.00
CA SER A 584 5.91 11.57 22.39
C SER A 584 7.10 11.26 23.31
N ASN A 585 7.30 9.98 23.53
CA ASN A 585 8.40 9.41 24.28
C ASN A 585 8.84 8.10 23.60
N PRO A 586 9.79 8.16 22.66
CA PRO A 586 10.25 6.99 21.92
C PRO A 586 10.75 5.84 22.79
N LYS A 587 11.39 6.12 23.93
CA LYS A 587 11.88 5.10 24.87
C LYS A 587 10.74 4.29 25.48
N GLU A 588 9.58 4.92 25.68
CA GLU A 588 8.38 4.26 26.15
C GLU A 588 7.48 3.77 25.00
N GLY A 589 7.88 4.00 23.75
CA GLY A 589 7.11 3.61 22.56
C GLY A 589 5.83 4.42 22.37
N VAL A 590 5.84 5.69 22.80
CA VAL A 590 4.72 6.63 22.68
C VAL A 590 5.02 7.63 21.59
N PHE A 591 4.09 7.77 20.61
CA PHE A 591 4.20 8.69 19.49
C PHE A 591 2.88 9.44 19.33
N GLU A 592 2.92 10.76 19.42
CA GLU A 592 1.80 11.65 19.21
C GLU A 592 2.07 12.57 18.02
N SER A 593 1.10 12.72 17.11
CA SER A 593 1.24 13.62 15.97
C SER A 593 1.30 15.09 16.42
N ASP A 594 1.97 15.94 15.63
CA ASP A 594 2.01 17.39 15.82
C ASP A 594 0.64 18.06 15.76
N THR A 595 -0.34 17.40 15.12
CA THR A 595 -1.74 17.78 15.09
C THR A 595 -2.51 17.35 16.35
N SER A 596 -1.88 16.61 17.26
CA SER A 596 -2.52 15.98 18.44
C SER A 596 -3.69 15.04 18.11
N GLN A 597 -3.88 14.69 16.84
CA GLN A 597 -5.01 13.85 16.40
C GLN A 597 -4.73 12.34 16.45
N ILE A 598 -3.45 11.93 16.43
CA ILE A 598 -3.05 10.53 16.42
C ILE A 598 -2.13 10.27 17.63
N LEU A 599 -2.46 9.26 18.42
CA LEU A 599 -1.63 8.79 19.52
C LEU A 599 -1.41 7.28 19.41
N MET A 600 -0.16 6.86 19.30
CA MET A 600 0.25 5.46 19.30
C MET A 600 1.03 5.14 20.57
N LYS A 601 0.72 3.97 21.17
CA LYS A 601 1.44 3.39 22.29
C LYS A 601 1.78 1.94 21.96
N THR A 602 3.01 1.70 21.55
CA THR A 602 3.43 0.41 20.97
C THR A 602 3.41 -0.74 21.97
N LYS A 603 3.87 -0.50 23.20
CA LYS A 603 3.88 -1.51 24.28
C LYS A 603 2.47 -1.99 24.63
N GLU A 604 1.51 -1.10 24.56
CA GLU A 604 0.09 -1.37 24.83
C GLU A 604 -0.63 -1.94 23.61
N LYS A 605 -0.03 -1.88 22.41
CA LYS A 605 -0.68 -2.11 21.10
C LYS A 605 -1.94 -1.25 20.96
N PHE A 606 -1.83 0.00 21.34
CA PHE A 606 -2.90 0.97 21.34
C PHE A 606 -2.64 2.07 20.32
N LEU A 607 -3.64 2.38 19.50
CA LEU A 607 -3.64 3.52 18.59
C LEU A 607 -4.98 4.23 18.70
N SER A 608 -4.97 5.54 18.95
CA SER A 608 -6.19 6.35 18.86
C SER A 608 -6.08 7.43 17.80
N VAL A 609 -7.23 7.73 17.20
CA VAL A 609 -7.45 8.87 16.30
C VAL A 609 -8.59 9.70 16.88
N THR A 610 -8.34 10.99 17.04
CA THR A 610 -9.34 11.93 17.60
C THR A 610 -9.42 13.16 16.73
N THR A 611 -10.52 13.28 15.98
CA THR A 611 -10.82 14.43 15.12
C THR A 611 -12.23 14.92 15.40
N PRO A 612 -12.63 16.12 14.96
CA PRO A 612 -14.01 16.59 15.17
C PRO A 612 -15.09 15.68 14.56
N ARG A 613 -14.79 14.96 13.46
CA ARG A 613 -15.78 14.17 12.70
C ARG A 613 -15.59 12.65 12.83
N THR A 614 -14.44 12.20 13.26
CA THR A 614 -14.13 10.78 13.48
C THR A 614 -13.25 10.61 14.70
N VAL A 615 -13.68 9.72 15.61
CA VAL A 615 -12.86 9.24 16.73
C VAL A 615 -12.79 7.73 16.68
N GLY A 616 -11.66 7.15 17.08
CA GLY A 616 -11.54 5.69 17.14
C GLY A 616 -10.29 5.23 17.84
N ALA A 617 -10.31 3.97 18.30
CA ALA A 617 -9.15 3.32 18.89
C ALA A 617 -9.04 1.86 18.45
N ALA A 618 -7.82 1.42 18.18
CA ALA A 618 -7.41 0.03 18.11
C ALA A 618 -6.88 -0.38 19.50
N MET A 619 -7.37 -1.47 20.04
CA MET A 619 -7.02 -1.90 21.39
C MET A 619 -7.16 -3.41 21.59
N LYS A 620 -6.47 -3.92 22.60
CA LYS A 620 -6.61 -5.31 23.05
C LYS A 620 -7.90 -5.55 23.81
N ALA A 621 -8.27 -6.80 23.98
CA ALA A 621 -9.31 -7.24 24.92
C ALA A 621 -9.06 -6.65 26.33
N GLY A 622 -10.12 -6.19 26.99
CA GLY A 622 -10.08 -5.44 28.25
C GLY A 622 -9.70 -3.97 28.10
N GLY A 623 -9.43 -3.49 26.88
CA GLY A 623 -9.05 -2.12 26.58
C GLY A 623 -10.16 -1.11 26.86
N ARG A 624 -9.76 0.11 27.22
CA ARG A 624 -10.62 1.29 27.43
C ARG A 624 -10.02 2.49 26.72
N ALA A 625 -10.86 3.41 26.26
CA ALA A 625 -10.40 4.64 25.63
C ALA A 625 -11.40 5.77 25.87
N ASP A 626 -10.90 6.95 26.22
CA ASP A 626 -11.67 8.18 26.20
C ASP A 626 -11.24 9.01 24.98
N LEU A 627 -12.18 9.21 24.07
CA LEU A 627 -11.95 9.89 22.79
C LEU A 627 -12.81 11.16 22.66
N GLY A 628 -13.25 11.72 23.78
CA GLY A 628 -14.12 12.87 23.84
C GLY A 628 -15.57 12.54 23.48
N ALA A 629 -15.94 12.57 22.22
CA ALA A 629 -17.31 12.26 21.77
C ALA A 629 -17.74 10.80 22.06
N MET A 630 -16.80 9.89 22.19
CA MET A 630 -17.02 8.47 22.51
C MET A 630 -16.03 8.00 23.59
N ARG A 631 -16.56 7.34 24.63
CA ARG A 631 -15.77 6.56 25.57
C ARG A 631 -16.05 5.08 25.36
N VAL A 632 -15.00 4.30 25.15
CA VAL A 632 -15.06 2.84 25.19
C VAL A 632 -14.82 2.41 26.63
N GLU A 633 -15.88 1.91 27.29
CA GLU A 633 -15.83 1.44 28.68
C GLU A 633 -15.19 0.06 28.79
N SER A 634 -15.47 -0.82 27.81
CA SER A 634 -14.87 -2.13 27.73
C SER A 634 -15.07 -2.78 26.36
N THR A 635 -14.11 -3.62 25.97
CA THR A 635 -14.25 -4.63 24.91
C THR A 635 -13.63 -5.94 25.39
N ASP A 636 -14.25 -7.09 25.09
CA ASP A 636 -13.75 -8.41 25.50
C ASP A 636 -12.89 -9.08 24.42
N VAL A 637 -12.61 -8.38 23.32
CA VAL A 637 -11.88 -8.88 22.17
C VAL A 637 -10.95 -7.81 21.58
N ASP A 638 -9.80 -8.22 21.00
CA ASP A 638 -8.96 -7.32 20.24
C ASP A 638 -9.77 -6.70 19.10
N SER A 639 -9.79 -5.39 18.98
CA SER A 639 -10.71 -4.71 18.07
C SER A 639 -10.29 -3.29 17.70
N VAL A 640 -10.90 -2.81 16.62
CA VAL A 640 -11.05 -1.39 16.33
C VAL A 640 -12.48 -0.96 16.66
N VAL A 641 -12.60 0.08 17.47
CA VAL A 641 -13.86 0.77 17.75
C VAL A 641 -13.73 2.20 17.23
N ALA A 642 -14.61 2.61 16.32
CA ALA A 642 -14.58 3.97 15.78
C ALA A 642 -15.99 4.53 15.57
N LEU A 643 -16.15 5.83 15.79
CA LEU A 643 -17.38 6.58 15.55
C LEU A 643 -17.10 7.66 14.51
N CYS A 644 -17.85 7.64 13.41
CA CYS A 644 -17.68 8.53 12.27
C CYS A 644 -18.98 9.30 12.00
N SER A 645 -18.93 10.62 11.87
CA SER A 645 -20.06 11.41 11.42
C SER A 645 -20.38 11.09 9.94
N VAL A 646 -21.62 10.74 9.65
CA VAL A 646 -22.09 10.46 8.28
C VAL A 646 -22.57 11.73 7.58
N ASP A 647 -23.15 12.67 8.33
CA ASP A 647 -23.68 13.93 7.82
C ASP A 647 -22.62 15.04 7.69
N GLY A 648 -21.34 14.73 7.93
CA GLY A 648 -20.21 15.63 7.77
C GLY A 648 -20.04 16.70 8.85
N LYS A 649 -20.95 16.76 9.83
CA LYS A 649 -20.88 17.68 10.99
C LYS A 649 -19.89 17.14 12.02
N PRO A 650 -19.37 17.99 12.92
CA PRO A 650 -18.70 17.51 14.12
C PRO A 650 -19.58 16.51 14.89
N LEU A 651 -18.98 15.49 15.49
CA LEU A 651 -19.71 14.41 16.19
C LEU A 651 -20.70 14.93 17.24
N GLU A 652 -20.32 15.98 17.96
CA GLU A 652 -21.18 16.63 18.98
C GLU A 652 -22.43 17.30 18.40
N GLN A 653 -22.46 17.56 17.08
CA GLN A 653 -23.57 18.19 16.35
C GLN A 653 -24.23 17.23 15.36
N SER A 654 -23.65 16.05 15.15
CA SER A 654 -24.11 15.09 14.16
C SER A 654 -25.43 14.46 14.60
N SER A 655 -26.34 14.31 13.66
CA SER A 655 -27.59 13.58 13.84
C SER A 655 -27.53 12.16 13.26
N ARG A 656 -26.40 11.81 12.61
CA ARG A 656 -26.24 10.52 11.95
C ARG A 656 -24.78 10.09 11.95
N MET A 657 -24.47 9.00 12.60
CA MET A 657 -23.11 8.49 12.80
C MET A 657 -23.03 7.01 12.44
N LEU A 658 -21.84 6.58 12.02
CA LEU A 658 -21.49 5.18 11.85
C LEU A 658 -20.54 4.76 12.96
N LEU A 659 -20.97 3.80 13.79
CA LEU A 659 -20.11 3.10 14.73
C LEU A 659 -19.57 1.86 14.04
N ILE A 660 -18.25 1.68 14.10
CA ILE A 660 -17.52 0.52 13.59
C ILE A 660 -16.97 -0.26 14.78
N PHE A 661 -17.32 -1.55 14.88
CA PHE A 661 -16.74 -2.50 15.82
C PHE A 661 -16.18 -3.68 15.04
N SER A 662 -14.90 -3.59 14.68
CA SER A 662 -14.21 -4.55 13.86
C SER A 662 -13.28 -5.42 14.69
N THR A 663 -13.45 -6.73 14.59
CA THR A 663 -12.72 -7.75 15.36
C THR A 663 -11.79 -8.55 14.44
N ASP A 664 -12.02 -9.86 14.28
CA ASP A 664 -11.29 -10.75 13.39
C ASP A 664 -12.25 -11.56 12.49
N ASN A 665 -11.74 -12.14 11.40
CA ASN A 665 -12.52 -12.99 10.51
C ASN A 665 -11.69 -14.15 9.98
N ALA A 666 -12.38 -15.27 9.66
CA ALA A 666 -11.76 -16.50 9.18
C ALA A 666 -12.70 -17.26 8.24
N ASN A 667 -12.18 -18.26 7.50
CA ASN A 667 -12.99 -19.26 6.83
C ASN A 667 -13.51 -20.28 7.85
N THR A 668 -14.68 -20.87 7.61
CA THR A 668 -15.22 -21.95 8.46
C THR A 668 -14.28 -23.16 8.43
N GLY A 669 -13.84 -23.60 9.60
CA GLY A 669 -12.94 -24.74 9.75
C GLY A 669 -11.51 -24.50 9.24
N GLU A 670 -11.09 -23.23 9.13
CA GLU A 670 -9.70 -22.84 8.88
C GLU A 670 -8.84 -23.25 10.08
N MET A 671 -7.67 -23.88 9.83
CA MET A 671 -6.82 -24.45 10.86
C MET A 671 -5.38 -23.95 10.71
N PHE A 672 -4.74 -23.69 11.83
CA PHE A 672 -3.37 -23.19 11.91
C PHE A 672 -2.55 -23.95 12.95
N THR A 673 -1.21 -23.84 12.84
CA THR A 673 -0.31 -24.22 13.92
C THR A 673 -0.64 -23.47 15.21
N PRO A 674 -0.20 -23.96 16.41
CA PRO A 674 -0.52 -23.35 17.70
C PRO A 674 -0.13 -21.87 17.83
N ASP A 675 0.94 -21.46 17.12
CA ASP A 675 1.40 -20.06 17.05
C ASP A 675 0.59 -19.19 16.06
N GLY A 676 -0.37 -19.79 15.33
CA GLY A 676 -1.19 -19.14 14.33
C GLY A 676 -0.48 -18.83 13.00
N ILE A 677 0.80 -19.20 12.85
CA ILE A 677 1.62 -18.75 11.73
C ILE A 677 1.37 -19.57 10.46
N THR A 678 1.36 -20.91 10.56
CA THR A 678 1.28 -21.80 9.39
C THR A 678 -0.14 -22.27 9.15
N LEU A 679 -0.62 -22.11 7.92
CA LEU A 679 -1.93 -22.59 7.49
C LEU A 679 -1.89 -24.12 7.30
N LEU A 680 -2.67 -24.84 8.08
CA LEU A 680 -2.84 -26.30 7.99
C LEU A 680 -4.06 -26.72 7.17
N LYS A 681 -5.14 -25.94 7.24
CA LYS A 681 -6.37 -26.15 6.46
C LYS A 681 -6.97 -24.78 6.11
N ALA A 682 -7.23 -24.59 4.84
CA ALA A 682 -7.69 -23.30 4.33
C ALA A 682 -9.19 -23.02 4.57
N GLY A 683 -9.93 -23.97 5.15
CA GLY A 683 -11.35 -23.81 5.46
C GLY A 683 -12.27 -23.69 4.24
N THR A 684 -13.51 -23.34 4.49
CA THR A 684 -14.58 -23.22 3.49
C THR A 684 -15.49 -22.01 3.80
N LEU A 685 -16.49 -21.77 2.96
CA LEU A 685 -17.60 -20.88 3.29
C LEU A 685 -18.56 -21.56 4.32
N PRO A 686 -19.32 -20.77 5.08
CA PRO A 686 -19.38 -19.30 5.09
C PRO A 686 -18.17 -18.67 5.78
N ILE A 687 -17.93 -17.39 5.49
CA ILE A 687 -16.98 -16.58 6.25
C ILE A 687 -17.52 -16.38 7.65
N LEU A 688 -16.65 -16.48 8.64
CA LEU A 688 -16.93 -16.25 10.04
C LEU A 688 -16.31 -14.92 10.49
N MET A 689 -16.95 -14.29 11.47
CA MET A 689 -16.40 -13.15 12.20
C MET A 689 -16.32 -13.48 13.69
N ARG A 690 -15.26 -13.06 14.34
CA ARG A 690 -15.06 -13.19 15.79
C ARG A 690 -16.14 -12.39 16.51
N VAL A 691 -16.91 -13.03 17.38
CA VAL A 691 -17.88 -12.33 18.20
C VAL A 691 -17.19 -11.55 19.31
N GLY A 692 -17.82 -10.47 19.76
CA GLY A 692 -17.29 -9.64 20.84
C GLY A 692 -18.40 -8.83 21.50
N LYS A 693 -18.10 -8.38 22.72
CA LYS A 693 -18.94 -7.48 23.50
C LYS A 693 -18.26 -6.12 23.60
N LEU A 694 -19.05 -5.09 23.41
CA LEU A 694 -18.61 -3.70 23.45
C LEU A 694 -19.55 -2.89 24.34
N SER A 695 -19.00 -2.14 25.31
CA SER A 695 -19.72 -1.14 26.09
C SER A 695 -19.16 0.24 25.77
N ILE A 696 -20.03 1.15 25.36
CA ILE A 696 -19.70 2.53 25.01
C ILE A 696 -20.60 3.54 25.68
N GLU A 697 -20.03 4.72 25.96
CA GLU A 697 -20.73 5.94 26.32
C GLU A 697 -20.45 7.01 25.26
N LEU A 698 -21.47 7.72 24.82
CA LEU A 698 -21.44 8.72 23.78
C LEU A 698 -21.90 10.07 24.29
N SER A 699 -21.18 11.13 24.00
CA SER A 699 -21.57 12.52 24.21
C SER A 699 -22.13 13.06 22.88
N LEU A 700 -23.48 13.04 22.75
CA LEU A 700 -24.16 13.38 21.49
C LEU A 700 -24.90 14.70 21.59
N ALA A 701 -25.38 15.21 20.45
CA ALA A 701 -26.13 16.46 20.35
C ALA A 701 -27.31 16.51 21.33
N GLY A 702 -27.35 17.54 22.16
CA GLY A 702 -28.45 17.75 23.13
C GLY A 702 -29.81 17.89 22.45
N GLY A 703 -30.87 17.46 23.15
CA GLY A 703 -32.27 17.65 22.71
C GLY A 703 -32.77 16.62 21.66
N LYS A 704 -31.95 15.65 21.24
CA LYS A 704 -32.38 14.58 20.33
C LYS A 704 -32.38 13.23 21.02
N ASP A 705 -33.26 12.34 20.58
CA ASP A 705 -33.25 10.94 20.95
C ASP A 705 -32.57 10.13 19.82
N PHE A 706 -31.73 9.17 20.20
CA PHE A 706 -30.96 8.36 19.29
C PHE A 706 -31.30 6.88 19.38
N GLU A 707 -31.20 6.20 18.25
CA GLU A 707 -31.26 4.74 18.14
C GLU A 707 -30.03 4.21 17.46
N ILE A 708 -29.62 2.98 17.78
CA ILE A 708 -28.51 2.26 17.16
C ILE A 708 -29.03 1.06 16.39
N TYR A 709 -28.61 0.96 15.12
CA TYR A 709 -29.04 -0.08 14.19
C TYR A 709 -27.84 -0.86 13.69
N PRO A 710 -27.74 -2.17 13.94
CA PRO A 710 -26.81 -3.01 13.17
C PRO A 710 -27.13 -2.88 11.69
N LEU A 711 -26.11 -2.89 10.84
CA LEU A 711 -26.30 -2.77 9.41
C LEU A 711 -26.01 -4.10 8.69
N HIS A 712 -26.75 -4.35 7.62
CA HIS A 712 -26.31 -5.29 6.59
C HIS A 712 -25.10 -4.76 5.81
N SER A 713 -24.36 -5.65 5.16
CA SER A 713 -23.18 -5.28 4.34
C SER A 713 -23.50 -4.31 3.20
N ASN A 714 -24.76 -4.21 2.76
CA ASN A 714 -25.26 -3.24 1.79
C ASN A 714 -25.71 -1.90 2.41
N GLY A 715 -25.61 -1.73 3.73
CA GLY A 715 -25.97 -0.54 4.48
C GLY A 715 -27.43 -0.47 4.99
N ALA A 716 -28.28 -1.45 4.67
CA ALA A 716 -29.64 -1.49 5.18
C ALA A 716 -29.65 -1.71 6.70
N ARG A 717 -30.53 -0.99 7.39
CA ARG A 717 -30.72 -1.13 8.84
C ARG A 717 -31.40 -2.45 9.19
N ARG A 718 -30.96 -3.07 10.29
CA ARG A 718 -31.62 -4.19 10.94
C ARG A 718 -32.48 -3.67 12.13
N ALA A 719 -33.09 -4.55 12.91
CA ALA A 719 -33.81 -4.19 14.12
C ALA A 719 -32.90 -3.40 15.09
N PRO A 720 -33.40 -2.32 15.72
CA PRO A 720 -32.60 -1.48 16.59
C PRO A 720 -32.20 -2.21 17.89
N LEU A 721 -31.01 -1.86 18.39
CA LEU A 721 -30.54 -2.25 19.70
C LEU A 721 -30.91 -1.17 20.73
N LYS A 722 -31.00 -1.56 22.00
CA LYS A 722 -31.35 -0.63 23.10
C LYS A 722 -30.18 0.31 23.40
N MET A 723 -30.45 1.60 23.42
CA MET A 723 -29.62 2.63 24.03
C MET A 723 -30.26 3.17 25.32
N ARG A 724 -29.43 3.61 26.26
CA ARG A 724 -29.88 4.23 27.51
C ARG A 724 -29.39 5.66 27.55
N LYS A 725 -30.28 6.59 27.84
CA LYS A 725 -29.99 8.01 28.03
C LYS A 725 -29.74 8.31 29.50
N ASN A 726 -28.69 9.04 29.81
CA ASN A 726 -28.39 9.53 31.14
C ASN A 726 -27.90 11.00 31.03
N GLY A 727 -28.81 11.93 31.24
CA GLY A 727 -28.58 13.34 30.97
C GLY A 727 -28.26 13.58 29.49
N ASN A 728 -27.09 14.16 29.18
CA ASN A 728 -26.63 14.40 27.83
C ASN A 728 -25.80 13.24 27.25
N LYS A 729 -25.69 12.13 27.98
CA LYS A 729 -24.91 10.97 27.59
C LYS A 729 -25.80 9.82 27.16
N TRP A 730 -25.31 9.04 26.20
CA TRP A 730 -25.96 7.84 25.71
C TRP A 730 -25.06 6.64 25.90
N SER A 731 -25.56 5.53 26.41
CA SER A 731 -24.79 4.29 26.53
C SER A 731 -25.42 3.16 25.74
N ALA A 732 -24.56 2.31 25.17
CA ALA A 732 -24.97 1.09 24.49
C ALA A 732 -24.05 -0.08 24.89
N ASN A 733 -24.67 -1.25 25.06
CA ASN A 733 -23.97 -2.53 25.20
C ASN A 733 -24.29 -3.37 23.98
N ILE A 734 -23.28 -3.72 23.22
CA ILE A 734 -23.39 -4.48 21.98
C ILE A 734 -22.77 -5.86 22.23
N ASP A 735 -23.55 -6.91 22.03
CA ASP A 735 -23.07 -8.30 21.97
C ASP A 735 -23.31 -8.83 20.57
N THR A 736 -22.25 -8.92 19.77
CA THR A 736 -22.37 -9.35 18.38
C THR A 736 -22.75 -10.82 18.24
N SER A 737 -22.64 -11.62 19.31
CA SER A 737 -23.11 -13.00 19.35
C SER A 737 -24.63 -13.12 19.29
N LEU A 738 -25.34 -12.07 19.63
CA LEU A 738 -26.81 -12.06 19.69
C LEU A 738 -27.46 -11.53 18.40
N LEU A 739 -26.67 -11.10 17.42
CA LEU A 739 -27.20 -10.58 16.15
C LEU A 739 -27.83 -11.72 15.31
N PRO A 740 -29.10 -11.62 14.93
CA PRO A 740 -29.86 -12.73 14.32
C PRO A 740 -29.37 -13.03 12.87
N ASP A 741 -29.03 -12.00 12.11
CA ASP A 741 -28.68 -12.11 10.67
C ASP A 741 -27.18 -12.22 10.41
N GLY A 742 -26.41 -12.69 11.40
CA GLY A 742 -24.96 -12.80 11.33
C GLY A 742 -24.23 -11.56 11.88
N VAL A 743 -22.94 -11.72 12.12
CA VAL A 743 -22.09 -10.67 12.70
C VAL A 743 -21.76 -9.62 11.65
N THR A 744 -21.88 -8.36 12.03
CA THR A 744 -21.50 -7.19 11.22
C THR A 744 -20.58 -6.28 12.02
N PRO A 745 -19.61 -5.61 11.39
CA PRO A 745 -18.80 -4.58 12.05
C PRO A 745 -19.47 -3.20 12.06
N PHE A 746 -20.65 -3.03 11.43
CA PHE A 746 -21.26 -1.73 11.18
C PHE A 746 -22.55 -1.51 11.96
N PHE A 747 -22.64 -0.35 12.62
CA PHE A 747 -23.83 0.07 13.35
C PHE A 747 -24.10 1.55 13.05
N GLU A 748 -25.30 1.88 12.61
CA GLU A 748 -25.70 3.27 12.42
C GLU A 748 -26.37 3.81 13.68
N ILE A 749 -25.93 4.98 14.16
CA ILE A 749 -26.54 5.73 15.23
C ILE A 749 -27.21 6.94 14.60
N ALA A 750 -28.53 7.05 14.76
CA ALA A 750 -29.33 8.10 14.13
C ALA A 750 -30.31 8.73 15.10
N ALA A 751 -30.50 10.06 14.98
CA ALA A 751 -31.56 10.76 15.65
C ALA A 751 -32.91 10.28 15.11
N LYS A 752 -33.90 10.15 16.04
CA LYS A 752 -35.30 9.82 15.72
C LYS A 752 -36.00 10.95 14.97
#